data_e914f613f7846677ef31ed37126d132d
#
_entry.id   e914f613f7846677ef31ed37126d132d
#
_cell.length_a   1.000
_cell.length_b   1.000
_cell.length_c   1.000
_cell.angle_alpha   90.00
_cell.angle_beta   90.00
_cell.angle_gamma   90.00
#
_symmetry.space_group_name_H-M   'P 1'
#
loop_
_entity.id
_entity.type
_entity.pdbx_description
1 polymer ?
#
loop_
_entity_poly.entity_id
_entity_poly.type
_entity_poly.pdbx_seq_one_letter_code
_entity_poly.pdbx_strand_id
1 'polypeptide(L)'
;MWARKKFPFIRALTPAIAAATLSFAIEAQAHVASIVIDSPAAPAFAGAAIGAAGPYVTLKGRVFGELDPHDPHNTIIQDIELAPKDAHGMVHYIATFQITMPADLSKASGLMFNEVANRGGNPIPTTAAGVVPGAIYLVSGWQGDLLAHCATDYPCTPLDVPFSGTTQVIQVPVAKNKDGSTITGPVYGHIANATGSTAQMVIFTTPVPYQPLSTDTTKTEFWSLASQTVTGVDGPKTLIPSADWAWADCSTVPFPGTPDPTRICLRNGFNSDLLYEMVFTAKNPLVLGVGYAATRDIISFFHHASADNNGTANPIADAVRKVITVGVSQSGSFIRSSIHLGFNQDEQDRQVVDGAWPQIDGRQLYLNVRFALPDVITTLYMMADEAPVWWAHYPDKARHFPAEGLLDRCTETRTCPEVLETFGSLEFYDEKMSPDLIGYTAEEDIPLPANVHRYYNPSTTHGGGGGGFTFVANPPPASGCMFPANPNPESDTNNALQDDFVELLMQGTPMPPNSYPTLRDRLLVPAMQRAEGFPDIPNYPFQGNQINFAELFDFGPDIDYRNQTGIVTIQPPIIDRVLPTYAVKVDADGNEFAGVRSTLLQAPLATYTGWNTFAAGVFKGQQCGLTASSFPFQETKAQRVAAQDPRRSIEERYGTHQGYVCVVTNAANEAVKRRFLRSTAATTLIAQAQAGNVLTDITPTDEDQALATRLCSTPPKGGRGDHGEVGEGGGGQ
;
A
#
# COMPACT_ATOMS: atom_id res chain seq x y z
N MET A 1 -48.77 0.99 -72.31
CA MET A 1 -49.89 0.19 -72.85
C MET A 1 -50.30 -0.80 -71.82
N TRP A 2 -51.54 -0.62 -71.34
CA TRP A 2 -52.53 -1.61 -70.94
C TRP A 2 -52.14 -2.64 -69.88
N ALA A 3 -52.94 -3.01 -68.89
CA ALA A 3 -54.20 -2.49 -68.29
C ALA A 3 -54.45 -3.24 -66.96
N ARG A 4 -55.12 -2.53 -66.09
CA ARG A 4 -55.68 -3.02 -64.79
C ARG A 4 -56.59 -4.25 -64.95
N LYS A 5 -56.65 -5.14 -63.94
CA LYS A 5 -57.96 -5.61 -63.43
C LYS A 5 -57.90 -5.89 -61.94
N LYS A 6 -58.95 -5.44 -61.26
CA LYS A 6 -59.25 -5.50 -59.83
C LYS A 6 -60.21 -6.63 -59.48
N PHE A 7 -60.16 -7.06 -58.15
CA PHE A 7 -61.22 -7.49 -57.23
C PHE A 7 -61.53 -9.03 -57.09
N PRO A 8 -62.09 -9.46 -55.93
CA PRO A 8 -62.20 -8.94 -54.58
C PRO A 8 -61.95 -9.94 -53.41
N PHE A 9 -61.85 -9.38 -52.20
CA PHE A 9 -62.00 -9.85 -50.82
C PHE A 9 -62.73 -11.13 -50.51
N ILE A 10 -62.19 -11.95 -49.56
CA ILE A 10 -62.94 -12.54 -48.46
C ILE A 10 -62.07 -12.45 -47.18
N ARG A 11 -62.61 -11.81 -46.13
CA ARG A 11 -62.07 -11.74 -44.77
C ARG A 11 -62.41 -13.04 -44.05
N ALA A 12 -61.35 -13.65 -43.40
CA ALA A 12 -61.58 -14.57 -42.28
C ALA A 12 -60.80 -13.99 -41.06
N LEU A 13 -61.53 -13.56 -40.04
CA LEU A 13 -61.01 -13.22 -38.74
C LEU A 13 -60.69 -14.51 -38.01
N THR A 14 -59.41 -14.67 -37.62
CA THR A 14 -59.01 -15.61 -36.57
C THR A 14 -58.40 -14.79 -35.42
N PRO A 15 -58.85 -14.97 -34.15
CA PRO A 15 -58.28 -14.24 -33.05
C PRO A 15 -56.89 -14.86 -32.71
N ALA A 16 -55.82 -14.11 -32.85
CA ALA A 16 -54.50 -14.47 -32.30
C ALA A 16 -54.55 -14.16 -30.80
N ILE A 17 -54.51 -15.23 -29.97
CA ILE A 17 -54.19 -15.14 -28.54
C ILE A 17 -52.71 -14.86 -28.48
N ALA A 18 -52.32 -13.62 -28.19
CA ALA A 18 -50.98 -13.24 -27.82
C ALA A 18 -50.75 -13.74 -26.39
N ALA A 19 -50.06 -14.89 -26.24
CA ALA A 19 -49.43 -15.25 -24.98
C ALA A 19 -48.29 -14.28 -24.73
N ALA A 20 -48.52 -13.28 -23.88
CA ALA A 20 -47.44 -12.49 -23.29
C ALA A 20 -46.66 -13.37 -22.31
N THR A 21 -45.55 -13.95 -22.78
CA THR A 21 -44.51 -14.43 -21.87
C THR A 21 -43.92 -13.22 -21.21
N LEU A 22 -44.34 -12.95 -19.96
CA LEU A 22 -43.53 -12.13 -19.05
C LEU A 22 -42.23 -12.89 -18.82
N SER A 23 -41.19 -12.54 -19.58
CA SER A 23 -39.84 -12.79 -19.17
C SER A 23 -39.62 -11.87 -17.97
N PHE A 24 -39.68 -12.41 -16.77
CA PHE A 24 -39.03 -11.81 -15.64
C PHE A 24 -37.54 -11.84 -16.01
N ALA A 25 -37.00 -10.73 -16.45
CA ALA A 25 -35.58 -10.51 -16.34
C ALA A 25 -35.31 -10.60 -14.82
N ILE A 26 -34.72 -11.68 -14.37
CA ILE A 26 -34.03 -11.70 -13.10
C ILE A 26 -32.92 -10.67 -13.32
N GLU A 27 -33.09 -9.46 -12.78
CA GLU A 27 -31.97 -8.53 -12.66
C GLU A 27 -30.90 -9.30 -11.90
N ALA A 28 -29.81 -9.60 -12.57
CA ALA A 28 -28.61 -10.11 -11.93
C ALA A 28 -28.19 -9.05 -10.91
N GLN A 29 -28.49 -9.26 -9.65
CA GLN A 29 -28.04 -8.38 -8.57
C GLN A 29 -26.54 -8.65 -8.33
N ALA A 30 -25.82 -7.62 -7.89
CA ALA A 30 -24.43 -7.79 -7.42
C ALA A 30 -24.36 -9.03 -6.52
N HIS A 31 -23.34 -9.88 -6.76
CA HIS A 31 -23.35 -11.27 -6.27
C HIS A 31 -23.08 -11.45 -4.75
N VAL A 32 -23.47 -10.50 -3.93
CA VAL A 32 -23.70 -10.73 -2.51
C VAL A 32 -25.03 -11.48 -2.37
N ALA A 33 -24.95 -12.80 -2.24
CA ALA A 33 -26.13 -13.65 -2.11
C ALA A 33 -26.84 -13.42 -0.78
N SER A 34 -26.09 -13.25 0.32
CA SER A 34 -26.67 -12.90 1.62
C SER A 34 -25.67 -12.20 2.55
N ILE A 35 -26.22 -11.43 3.49
CA ILE A 35 -25.49 -10.85 4.62
C ILE A 35 -26.01 -11.40 5.94
N VAL A 36 -25.11 -11.54 6.90
CA VAL A 36 -25.46 -11.91 8.29
C VAL A 36 -24.86 -10.88 9.23
N ILE A 37 -25.72 -10.23 10.02
CA ILE A 37 -25.26 -9.32 11.08
C ILE A 37 -24.95 -10.16 12.32
N ASP A 38 -23.68 -10.39 12.59
CA ASP A 38 -23.22 -11.20 13.71
C ASP A 38 -23.16 -10.40 15.03
N SER A 39 -22.85 -9.10 14.94
CA SER A 39 -22.84 -8.19 16.09
C SER A 39 -23.76 -7.01 15.78
N PRO A 40 -24.84 -6.83 16.55
CA PRO A 40 -25.75 -5.71 16.35
C PRO A 40 -25.04 -4.38 16.60
N ALA A 41 -25.64 -3.29 16.09
CA ALA A 41 -25.08 -1.95 16.22
C ALA A 41 -24.80 -1.57 17.68
N ALA A 42 -23.55 -1.22 17.97
CA ALA A 42 -23.07 -0.80 19.27
C ALA A 42 -22.41 0.59 19.18
N PRO A 43 -22.42 1.41 20.25
CA PRO A 43 -21.80 2.73 20.23
C PRO A 43 -20.33 2.68 19.81
N ALA A 44 -19.97 3.46 18.80
CA ALA A 44 -18.60 3.71 18.39
C ALA A 44 -18.02 4.90 19.19
N PHE A 45 -16.67 5.01 19.24
CA PHE A 45 -15.96 6.15 19.83
C PHE A 45 -16.40 6.50 21.27
N ALA A 46 -16.73 5.48 22.09
CA ALA A 46 -17.29 5.63 23.44
C ALA A 46 -18.55 6.52 23.48
N GLY A 47 -19.32 6.58 22.40
CA GLY A 47 -20.55 7.39 22.30
C GLY A 47 -20.33 8.88 22.05
N ALA A 48 -19.10 9.30 21.72
CA ALA A 48 -18.82 10.69 21.39
C ALA A 48 -19.60 11.17 20.17
N ALA A 49 -20.14 12.39 20.22
CA ALA A 49 -20.78 13.03 19.08
C ALA A 49 -19.73 13.58 18.10
N ILE A 50 -19.96 13.40 16.81
CA ILE A 50 -19.07 13.86 15.73
C ILE A 50 -19.75 15.00 14.98
N GLY A 51 -19.46 16.20 15.38
CA GLY A 51 -20.06 17.40 14.80
C GLY A 51 -21.59 17.33 14.73
N ALA A 52 -22.18 17.77 13.62
CA ALA A 52 -23.62 17.72 13.36
C ALA A 52 -24.17 16.31 13.11
N ALA A 53 -23.29 15.35 12.76
CA ALA A 53 -23.69 13.95 12.53
C ALA A 53 -24.09 13.22 13.83
N GLY A 54 -23.68 13.74 15.00
CA GLY A 54 -24.00 13.14 16.29
C GLY A 54 -23.19 11.87 16.59
N PRO A 55 -23.69 10.96 17.45
CA PRO A 55 -22.99 9.74 17.81
C PRO A 55 -22.99 8.73 16.65
N TYR A 56 -21.99 7.85 16.67
CA TYR A 56 -21.80 6.78 15.70
C TYR A 56 -22.03 5.42 16.34
N VAL A 57 -22.38 4.45 15.49
CA VAL A 57 -22.50 3.04 15.85
C VAL A 57 -21.64 2.19 14.92
N THR A 58 -21.19 1.04 15.42
CA THR A 58 -20.48 0.02 14.64
C THR A 58 -21.28 -1.27 14.66
N LEU A 59 -21.46 -1.89 13.50
CA LEU A 59 -21.97 -3.24 13.34
C LEU A 59 -20.94 -4.11 12.61
N LYS A 60 -21.02 -5.43 12.84
CA LYS A 60 -20.13 -6.42 12.20
C LYS A 60 -20.93 -7.58 11.67
N GLY A 61 -20.42 -8.22 10.63
CA GLY A 61 -21.08 -9.34 10.05
C GLY A 61 -20.25 -10.09 9.01
N ARG A 62 -20.93 -10.93 8.28
CA ARG A 62 -20.37 -11.72 7.17
C ARG A 62 -21.21 -11.54 5.92
N VAL A 63 -20.51 -11.55 4.81
CA VAL A 63 -21.06 -11.60 3.45
C VAL A 63 -20.82 -13.00 2.90
N PHE A 64 -21.85 -13.58 2.32
CA PHE A 64 -21.81 -14.82 1.54
C PHE A 64 -22.00 -14.42 0.07
N GLY A 65 -20.94 -14.57 -0.72
CA GLY A 65 -20.92 -14.17 -2.12
C GLY A 65 -20.84 -15.36 -3.05
N GLU A 66 -21.33 -15.13 -4.26
CA GLU A 66 -21.36 -16.08 -5.37
C GLU A 66 -20.76 -15.41 -6.61
N LEU A 67 -19.91 -16.10 -7.35
CA LEU A 67 -19.28 -15.62 -8.57
C LEU A 67 -19.57 -16.60 -9.71
N ASP A 68 -20.11 -16.11 -10.82
CA ASP A 68 -20.16 -16.87 -12.06
C ASP A 68 -18.76 -16.87 -12.69
N PRO A 69 -18.07 -18.03 -12.79
CA PRO A 69 -16.75 -18.11 -13.39
C PRO A 69 -16.72 -17.78 -14.90
N HIS A 70 -17.88 -17.72 -15.55
CA HIS A 70 -18.04 -17.38 -16.97
C HIS A 70 -18.43 -15.93 -17.21
N ASP A 71 -18.77 -15.17 -16.17
CA ASP A 71 -19.03 -13.74 -16.30
C ASP A 71 -17.75 -13.02 -16.74
N PRO A 72 -17.81 -12.13 -17.75
CA PRO A 72 -16.65 -11.40 -18.25
C PRO A 72 -15.88 -10.64 -17.17
N HIS A 73 -16.55 -10.16 -16.11
CA HIS A 73 -15.92 -9.44 -15.00
C HIS A 73 -15.15 -10.37 -14.03
N ASN A 74 -15.35 -11.69 -14.12
CA ASN A 74 -14.70 -12.68 -13.24
C ASN A 74 -13.69 -13.56 -13.98
N THR A 75 -13.75 -13.67 -15.30
CA THR A 75 -12.89 -14.57 -16.10
C THR A 75 -11.41 -14.27 -15.97
N ILE A 76 -11.03 -13.06 -15.56
CA ILE A 76 -9.63 -12.67 -15.30
C ILE A 76 -9.07 -13.33 -14.03
N ILE A 77 -9.91 -13.86 -13.14
CA ILE A 77 -9.46 -14.46 -11.88
C ILE A 77 -8.79 -15.79 -12.18
N GLN A 78 -7.49 -15.89 -11.86
CA GLN A 78 -6.70 -17.10 -12.06
C GLN A 78 -7.33 -18.30 -11.36
N ASP A 79 -7.49 -19.40 -12.09
CA ASP A 79 -8.05 -20.66 -11.59
C ASP A 79 -9.52 -20.62 -11.12
N ILE A 80 -10.28 -19.58 -11.41
CA ILE A 80 -11.71 -19.53 -10.99
C ILE A 80 -12.51 -20.68 -11.60
N GLU A 81 -12.19 -21.10 -12.84
CA GLU A 81 -12.80 -22.25 -13.51
C GLU A 81 -12.45 -23.60 -12.85
N LEU A 82 -11.37 -23.63 -12.07
CA LEU A 82 -10.90 -24.80 -11.33
C LEU A 82 -11.35 -24.77 -9.85
N ALA A 83 -12.03 -23.72 -9.42
CA ALA A 83 -12.64 -23.64 -8.10
C ALA A 83 -13.83 -24.61 -7.99
N PRO A 84 -14.13 -25.14 -6.80
CA PRO A 84 -15.35 -25.88 -6.54
C PRO A 84 -16.58 -25.03 -6.87
N LYS A 85 -17.57 -25.65 -7.54
CA LYS A 85 -18.81 -25.00 -7.96
C LYS A 85 -20.00 -25.71 -7.33
N ASP A 86 -21.04 -24.95 -7.03
CA ASP A 86 -22.32 -25.49 -6.58
C ASP A 86 -23.14 -26.12 -7.73
N ALA A 87 -24.37 -26.52 -7.44
CA ALA A 87 -25.27 -27.12 -8.42
C ALA A 87 -25.70 -26.14 -9.54
N HIS A 88 -25.53 -24.84 -9.33
CA HIS A 88 -25.81 -23.76 -10.30
C HIS A 88 -24.58 -23.35 -11.09
N GLY A 89 -23.40 -23.89 -10.76
CA GLY A 89 -22.14 -23.56 -11.40
C GLY A 89 -21.40 -22.38 -10.76
N MET A 90 -21.88 -21.87 -9.62
CA MET A 90 -21.33 -20.71 -8.94
C MET A 90 -20.17 -21.06 -8.00
N VAL A 91 -19.19 -20.19 -7.92
CA VAL A 91 -18.06 -20.24 -6.99
C VAL A 91 -18.38 -19.38 -5.77
N HIS A 92 -18.18 -19.91 -4.55
CA HIS A 92 -18.55 -19.24 -3.32
C HIS A 92 -17.37 -18.66 -2.57
N TYR A 93 -17.62 -17.52 -1.86
CA TYR A 93 -16.73 -16.98 -0.86
C TYR A 93 -17.50 -16.50 0.38
N ILE A 94 -16.80 -16.39 1.50
CA ILE A 94 -17.33 -15.78 2.73
C ILE A 94 -16.34 -14.73 3.17
N ALA A 95 -16.79 -13.48 3.35
CA ALA A 95 -15.95 -12.39 3.85
C ALA A 95 -16.56 -11.76 5.10
N THR A 96 -15.72 -11.35 6.06
CA THR A 96 -16.17 -10.53 7.18
C THR A 96 -16.30 -9.08 6.73
N PHE A 97 -17.15 -8.32 7.43
CA PHE A 97 -17.22 -6.87 7.26
C PHE A 97 -17.50 -6.16 8.58
N GLN A 98 -17.17 -4.88 8.61
CA GLN A 98 -17.57 -3.94 9.66
C GLN A 98 -18.03 -2.64 9.01
N ILE A 99 -19.13 -2.09 9.51
CA ILE A 99 -19.62 -0.75 9.13
C ILE A 99 -19.64 0.11 10.38
N THR A 100 -19.06 1.32 10.28
CA THR A 100 -19.16 2.38 11.30
C THR A 100 -19.85 3.58 10.67
N MET A 101 -20.97 4.02 11.23
CA MET A 101 -21.89 4.96 10.61
C MET A 101 -22.59 5.87 11.64
N PRO A 102 -23.13 7.04 11.25
CA PRO A 102 -24.01 7.82 12.13
C PRO A 102 -25.16 6.97 12.69
N ALA A 103 -25.44 7.06 13.99
CA ALA A 103 -26.56 6.35 14.62
C ALA A 103 -27.92 6.77 14.03
N ASP A 104 -28.01 8.01 13.55
CA ASP A 104 -29.13 8.53 12.78
C ASP A 104 -28.66 8.71 11.31
N LEU A 105 -29.02 7.76 10.44
CA LEU A 105 -28.62 7.78 9.03
C LEU A 105 -29.15 8.99 8.25
N SER A 106 -30.20 9.68 8.73
CA SER A 106 -30.63 10.93 8.09
C SER A 106 -29.57 12.04 8.15
N LYS A 107 -28.55 11.86 8.98
CA LYS A 107 -27.40 12.75 9.13
C LYS A 107 -26.16 12.26 8.35
N ALA A 108 -26.26 11.17 7.60
CA ALA A 108 -25.19 10.73 6.75
C ALA A 108 -24.94 11.77 5.64
N SER A 109 -23.66 12.01 5.33
CA SER A 109 -23.24 12.98 4.30
C SER A 109 -23.48 12.49 2.88
N GLY A 110 -23.72 11.21 2.69
CA GLY A 110 -23.73 10.51 1.41
C GLY A 110 -22.36 10.01 0.96
N LEU A 111 -21.34 10.13 1.79
CA LEU A 111 -20.00 9.63 1.54
C LEU A 111 -19.76 8.32 2.29
N MET A 112 -19.23 7.31 1.58
CA MET A 112 -18.71 6.09 2.18
C MET A 112 -17.21 5.96 1.90
N PHE A 113 -16.42 5.75 2.95
CA PHE A 113 -15.05 5.27 2.82
C PHE A 113 -15.05 3.74 2.87
N ASN A 114 -14.52 3.12 1.81
CA ASN A 114 -14.12 1.71 1.86
C ASN A 114 -12.66 1.66 2.27
N GLU A 115 -12.41 1.25 3.49
CA GLU A 115 -11.08 1.12 4.07
C GLU A 115 -10.54 -0.27 3.78
N VAL A 116 -9.52 -0.38 2.93
CA VAL A 116 -8.93 -1.69 2.57
C VAL A 116 -8.07 -2.19 3.73
N ALA A 117 -8.46 -3.33 4.31
CA ALA A 117 -7.76 -3.94 5.43
C ALA A 117 -6.33 -4.35 5.06
N ASN A 118 -5.30 -3.83 5.75
CA ASN A 118 -3.92 -4.25 5.56
C ASN A 118 -3.66 -5.47 6.46
N ARG A 119 -3.38 -6.64 5.87
CA ARG A 119 -3.23 -7.94 6.56
C ARG A 119 -4.36 -8.23 7.55
N GLY A 120 -5.58 -7.89 7.13
CA GLY A 120 -6.77 -8.03 7.97
C GLY A 120 -6.91 -6.96 9.07
N GLY A 121 -5.95 -6.07 9.25
CA GLY A 121 -6.05 -4.96 10.19
C GLY A 121 -7.21 -4.02 9.84
N ASN A 122 -7.88 -3.50 10.86
CA ASN A 122 -9.00 -2.59 10.68
C ASN A 122 -8.50 -1.13 10.68
N PRO A 123 -8.49 -0.43 9.54
CA PRO A 123 -8.00 0.93 9.43
C PRO A 123 -9.03 2.01 9.77
N ILE A 124 -10.29 1.65 10.05
CA ILE A 124 -11.33 2.63 10.45
C ILE A 124 -10.81 3.48 11.63
N PRO A 125 -10.98 4.81 11.61
CA PRO A 125 -10.52 5.67 12.70
C PRO A 125 -10.97 5.16 14.08
N THR A 126 -10.05 5.09 15.02
CA THR A 126 -10.34 4.62 16.39
C THR A 126 -10.81 5.72 17.32
N THR A 127 -10.70 6.99 16.90
CA THR A 127 -11.11 8.18 17.65
C THR A 127 -12.05 9.07 16.84
N ALA A 128 -12.91 9.79 17.52
CA ALA A 128 -13.84 10.74 16.90
C ALA A 128 -13.13 11.83 16.06
N ALA A 129 -11.91 12.21 16.44
CA ALA A 129 -11.14 13.24 15.74
C ALA A 129 -10.67 12.83 14.34
N GLY A 130 -10.54 11.53 14.08
CA GLY A 130 -10.17 10.99 12.76
C GLY A 130 -11.34 10.80 11.80
N VAL A 131 -12.58 11.04 12.25
CA VAL A 131 -13.78 10.77 11.46
C VAL A 131 -14.21 12.01 10.67
N VAL A 132 -14.44 11.84 9.38
CA VAL A 132 -15.12 12.86 8.54
C VAL A 132 -16.60 12.91 8.94
N PRO A 133 -17.13 14.06 9.39
CA PRO A 133 -18.49 14.13 9.91
C PRO A 133 -19.55 13.71 8.88
N GLY A 134 -20.40 12.77 9.27
CA GLY A 134 -21.45 12.21 8.41
C GLY A 134 -21.00 11.09 7.47
N ALA A 135 -19.72 10.82 7.34
CA ALA A 135 -19.24 9.71 6.50
C ALA A 135 -19.54 8.34 7.11
N ILE A 136 -19.76 7.37 6.26
CA ILE A 136 -19.88 5.95 6.59
C ILE A 136 -18.54 5.28 6.30
N TYR A 137 -18.10 4.36 7.14
CA TYR A 137 -16.87 3.60 6.97
C TYR A 137 -17.19 2.12 6.83
N LEU A 138 -16.75 1.52 5.73
CA LEU A 138 -16.84 0.10 5.45
C LEU A 138 -15.43 -0.48 5.45
N VAL A 139 -15.22 -1.62 6.08
CA VAL A 139 -14.02 -2.45 5.91
C VAL A 139 -14.46 -3.90 5.73
N SER A 140 -13.82 -4.62 4.83
CA SER A 140 -14.10 -6.05 4.58
C SER A 140 -12.82 -6.86 4.39
N GLY A 141 -12.96 -8.19 4.58
CA GLY A 141 -11.89 -9.13 4.30
C GLY A 141 -11.70 -9.34 2.80
N TRP A 142 -10.45 -9.28 2.33
CA TRP A 142 -10.07 -9.56 0.95
C TRP A 142 -8.87 -10.51 0.83
N GLN A 143 -8.03 -10.59 1.85
CA GLN A 143 -6.78 -11.34 1.83
C GLN A 143 -7.00 -12.78 2.29
N GLY A 144 -7.07 -13.72 1.32
CA GLY A 144 -7.41 -15.13 1.56
C GLY A 144 -6.26 -16.01 2.05
N ASP A 145 -5.04 -15.50 2.10
CA ASP A 145 -3.84 -16.21 2.57
C ASP A 145 -3.54 -15.99 4.06
N LEU A 146 -4.37 -15.23 4.77
CA LEU A 146 -4.26 -15.10 6.23
C LEU A 146 -4.64 -16.42 6.90
N LEU A 147 -3.69 -17.05 7.60
CA LEU A 147 -3.83 -18.41 8.14
C LEU A 147 -5.03 -18.66 9.05
N ALA A 148 -5.57 -17.64 9.68
CA ALA A 148 -6.72 -17.80 10.57
C ALA A 148 -8.01 -18.24 9.84
N HIS A 149 -8.09 -18.10 8.50
CA HIS A 149 -9.35 -18.21 7.77
C HIS A 149 -9.21 -18.75 6.33
N CYS A 150 -8.21 -19.60 6.10
CA CYS A 150 -7.99 -20.18 4.78
C CYS A 150 -8.82 -21.43 4.50
N ALA A 151 -8.66 -22.01 3.33
CA ALA A 151 -9.45 -23.10 2.82
C ALA A 151 -9.40 -24.38 3.67
N THR A 152 -10.40 -25.23 3.50
CA THR A 152 -10.78 -26.37 4.32
C THR A 152 -9.70 -27.42 4.64
N ASP A 153 -8.61 -27.47 3.88
CA ASP A 153 -7.49 -28.41 4.10
C ASP A 153 -6.33 -27.81 4.89
N TYR A 154 -6.49 -26.59 5.38
CA TYR A 154 -5.52 -25.87 6.23
C TYR A 154 -6.04 -25.81 7.66
N PRO A 155 -5.22 -25.77 8.70
CA PRO A 155 -5.69 -25.60 10.07
C PRO A 155 -6.18 -24.16 10.29
N CYS A 156 -7.37 -23.88 9.81
CA CYS A 156 -8.00 -22.56 9.82
C CYS A 156 -9.33 -22.61 10.56
N THR A 157 -9.75 -21.47 11.09
CA THR A 157 -11.09 -21.31 11.66
C THR A 157 -12.08 -21.05 10.51
N PRO A 158 -13.08 -21.93 10.25
CA PRO A 158 -14.10 -21.68 9.26
C PRO A 158 -14.87 -20.39 9.53
N LEU A 159 -15.30 -19.66 8.48
CA LEU A 159 -16.15 -18.48 8.60
C LEU A 159 -17.66 -18.82 8.66
N ASP A 160 -18.03 -20.06 8.88
CA ASP A 160 -19.41 -20.49 9.14
C ASP A 160 -19.93 -20.14 10.55
N VAL A 161 -19.03 -19.64 11.42
CA VAL A 161 -19.37 -19.19 12.78
C VAL A 161 -19.49 -17.67 12.87
N PRO A 162 -20.29 -17.13 13.83
CA PRO A 162 -20.46 -15.69 13.99
C PRO A 162 -19.14 -14.93 14.16
N PHE A 163 -19.01 -13.80 13.45
CA PHE A 163 -17.83 -12.94 13.50
C PHE A 163 -17.93 -11.90 14.61
N SER A 164 -17.06 -11.98 15.59
CA SER A 164 -16.96 -11.00 16.68
C SER A 164 -15.58 -10.32 16.77
N GLY A 165 -14.64 -10.75 15.92
CA GLY A 165 -13.27 -10.26 15.89
C GLY A 165 -13.11 -8.82 15.37
N THR A 166 -11.86 -8.38 15.27
CA THR A 166 -11.46 -7.11 14.64
C THR A 166 -10.71 -7.33 13.33
N THR A 167 -10.07 -8.50 13.15
CA THR A 167 -9.33 -8.86 11.95
C THR A 167 -10.30 -9.21 10.83
N GLN A 168 -10.21 -8.49 9.73
CA GLN A 168 -11.02 -8.72 8.54
C GLN A 168 -10.41 -9.84 7.70
N VAL A 169 -11.23 -10.79 7.28
CA VAL A 169 -10.77 -12.02 6.64
C VAL A 169 -11.76 -12.49 5.58
N ILE A 170 -11.24 -13.25 4.61
CA ILE A 170 -12.03 -13.90 3.59
C ILE A 170 -11.67 -15.39 3.50
N GLN A 171 -12.65 -16.23 3.32
CA GLN A 171 -12.50 -17.61 2.92
C GLN A 171 -12.67 -17.71 1.41
N VAL A 172 -11.59 -18.08 0.72
CA VAL A 172 -11.55 -18.30 -0.73
C VAL A 172 -11.51 -19.80 -1.06
N PRO A 173 -11.93 -20.22 -2.27
CA PRO A 173 -11.86 -21.61 -2.66
C PRO A 173 -10.43 -22.08 -2.94
N VAL A 174 -10.22 -23.39 -2.86
CA VAL A 174 -9.02 -24.11 -3.34
C VAL A 174 -9.28 -24.64 -4.74
N ALA A 175 -8.40 -24.32 -5.68
CA ALA A 175 -8.50 -24.88 -7.03
C ALA A 175 -8.10 -26.38 -7.06
N LYS A 176 -8.78 -27.14 -7.92
CA LYS A 176 -8.54 -28.56 -8.20
C LYS A 176 -8.44 -28.79 -9.71
N ASN A 177 -7.70 -29.81 -10.12
CA ASN A 177 -7.75 -30.25 -11.50
C ASN A 177 -9.17 -30.66 -11.91
N LYS A 178 -9.49 -30.63 -13.21
CA LYS A 178 -10.83 -30.98 -13.72
C LYS A 178 -11.29 -32.39 -13.35
N ASP A 179 -10.35 -33.30 -13.05
CA ASP A 179 -10.65 -34.66 -12.56
C ASP A 179 -10.78 -34.74 -11.02
N GLY A 180 -10.71 -33.59 -10.32
CA GLY A 180 -10.78 -33.49 -8.88
C GLY A 180 -9.44 -33.74 -8.15
N SER A 181 -8.38 -34.08 -8.88
CA SER A 181 -7.06 -34.28 -8.27
C SER A 181 -6.45 -32.97 -7.80
N THR A 182 -5.49 -33.09 -6.88
CA THR A 182 -4.77 -31.97 -6.30
C THR A 182 -3.89 -31.27 -7.31
N ILE A 183 -3.94 -29.94 -7.39
CA ILE A 183 -2.99 -29.11 -8.12
C ILE A 183 -1.74 -28.91 -7.27
N THR A 184 -0.57 -29.00 -7.88
CA THR A 184 0.73 -28.82 -7.25
C THR A 184 1.58 -27.82 -8.03
N GLY A 185 2.56 -27.19 -7.35
CA GLY A 185 3.52 -26.27 -7.98
C GLY A 185 4.67 -25.92 -7.05
N PRO A 186 5.74 -25.30 -7.56
CA PRO A 186 6.88 -24.88 -6.74
C PRO A 186 6.52 -23.64 -5.92
N VAL A 187 6.94 -23.65 -4.65
CA VAL A 187 6.86 -22.49 -3.76
C VAL A 187 8.24 -22.27 -3.13
N TYR A 188 8.70 -21.03 -3.16
CA TYR A 188 9.93 -20.59 -2.50
C TYR A 188 9.62 -20.20 -1.05
N GLY A 189 10.39 -20.76 -0.13
CA GLY A 189 10.30 -20.46 1.31
C GLY A 189 11.58 -19.82 1.81
N HIS A 190 11.44 -18.83 2.68
CA HIS A 190 12.50 -17.96 3.17
C HIS A 190 12.41 -17.85 4.70
N ILE A 191 13.51 -18.04 5.43
CA ILE A 191 13.57 -17.89 6.87
C ILE A 191 14.79 -17.03 7.23
N ALA A 192 14.55 -15.85 7.80
CA ALA A 192 15.59 -14.94 8.27
C ALA A 192 15.40 -14.61 9.75
N ASN A 193 16.47 -14.20 10.41
CA ASN A 193 16.47 -13.76 11.81
C ASN A 193 15.91 -14.82 12.79
N ALA A 194 15.88 -16.10 12.41
CA ALA A 194 15.36 -17.18 13.22
C ALA A 194 16.37 -17.62 14.28
N THR A 195 15.84 -18.01 15.45
CA THR A 195 16.59 -18.57 16.57
C THR A 195 15.84 -19.76 17.14
N GLY A 196 16.51 -20.60 17.96
CA GLY A 196 15.91 -21.81 18.50
C GLY A 196 15.87 -22.95 17.48
N SER A 197 15.11 -24.01 17.76
CA SER A 197 15.06 -25.22 16.92
C SER A 197 13.89 -25.31 15.97
N THR A 198 12.91 -24.42 16.08
CA THR A 198 11.72 -24.39 15.22
C THR A 198 11.55 -23.01 14.59
N ALA A 199 11.25 -22.99 13.29
CA ALA A 199 10.86 -21.78 12.58
C ALA A 199 9.70 -22.07 11.62
N GLN A 200 9.00 -21.01 11.19
CA GLN A 200 8.07 -21.03 10.05
C GLN A 200 8.70 -20.27 8.89
N MET A 201 8.39 -20.70 7.68
CA MET A 201 8.61 -19.85 6.51
C MET A 201 7.60 -18.73 6.57
N VAL A 202 8.10 -17.51 6.57
CA VAL A 202 7.24 -16.33 6.62
C VAL A 202 7.47 -15.46 5.40
N ILE A 203 6.41 -14.82 4.98
CA ILE A 203 6.44 -13.73 4.03
C ILE A 203 6.16 -12.50 4.86
N PHE A 204 7.14 -11.62 5.04
CA PHE A 204 7.05 -10.50 5.97
C PHE A 204 6.62 -10.93 7.41
N THR A 205 5.32 -10.87 7.75
CA THR A 205 4.79 -11.27 9.06
C THR A 205 3.86 -12.48 9.03
N THR A 206 3.44 -12.90 7.84
CA THR A 206 2.45 -13.96 7.64
C THR A 206 3.15 -15.27 7.22
N PRO A 207 2.86 -16.42 7.83
CA PRO A 207 3.38 -17.69 7.37
C PRO A 207 2.97 -17.99 5.94
N VAL A 208 3.84 -18.71 5.19
CA VAL A 208 3.52 -19.19 3.84
C VAL A 208 2.24 -20.04 3.88
N PRO A 209 1.20 -19.71 3.09
CA PRO A 209 -0.14 -20.32 3.21
C PRO A 209 -0.25 -21.70 2.55
N TYR A 210 0.84 -22.27 2.04
CA TYR A 210 0.82 -23.51 1.29
C TYR A 210 1.59 -24.63 1.98
N GLN A 211 0.95 -25.81 2.08
CA GLN A 211 1.58 -26.99 2.62
C GLN A 211 2.41 -27.73 1.57
N PRO A 212 3.51 -28.40 1.96
CA PRO A 212 4.24 -29.27 1.07
C PRO A 212 3.38 -30.47 0.64
N LEU A 213 3.55 -30.90 -0.60
CA LEU A 213 2.93 -32.13 -1.13
C LEU A 213 3.38 -33.35 -0.30
N SER A 214 4.62 -33.35 0.16
CA SER A 214 5.22 -34.40 0.96
C SER A 214 6.09 -33.82 2.07
N THR A 215 6.00 -34.40 3.27
CA THR A 215 6.90 -34.10 4.40
C THR A 215 8.18 -34.92 4.41
N ASP A 216 8.43 -35.71 3.35
CA ASP A 216 9.70 -36.42 3.15
C ASP A 216 10.79 -35.40 2.76
N THR A 217 11.72 -35.14 3.70
CA THR A 217 12.79 -34.16 3.55
C THR A 217 13.77 -34.47 2.40
N THR A 218 13.78 -35.67 1.88
CA THR A 218 14.59 -36.04 0.69
C THR A 218 14.01 -35.48 -0.62
N LYS A 219 12.79 -34.93 -0.58
CA LYS A 219 12.09 -34.31 -1.74
C LYS A 219 12.26 -32.80 -1.81
N THR A 220 12.96 -32.19 -0.84
CA THR A 220 13.16 -30.76 -0.75
C THR A 220 14.61 -30.47 -0.37
N GLU A 221 15.27 -29.61 -1.10
CA GLU A 221 16.58 -29.09 -0.71
C GLU A 221 16.41 -27.90 0.21
N PHE A 222 17.09 -27.94 1.35
CA PHE A 222 17.10 -26.88 2.36
C PHE A 222 18.51 -26.34 2.51
N TRP A 223 18.66 -25.03 2.35
CA TRP A 223 19.96 -24.36 2.28
C TRP A 223 20.09 -23.30 3.37
N SER A 224 21.31 -23.08 3.86
CA SER A 224 21.70 -21.89 4.61
C SER A 224 22.68 -21.04 3.82
N LEU A 225 22.55 -19.73 3.89
CA LEU A 225 23.37 -18.73 3.20
C LEU A 225 23.96 -17.77 4.21
N ALA A 226 25.24 -17.44 4.04
CA ALA A 226 25.93 -16.48 4.91
C ALA A 226 25.57 -15.01 4.59
N SER A 227 25.11 -14.72 3.38
CA SER A 227 24.64 -13.41 2.94
C SER A 227 23.86 -13.53 1.63
N GLN A 228 23.04 -12.54 1.35
CA GLN A 228 22.40 -12.33 0.06
C GLN A 228 22.29 -10.81 -0.16
N THR A 229 22.69 -10.34 -1.35
CA THR A 229 22.57 -8.91 -1.69
C THR A 229 21.15 -8.61 -2.16
N VAL A 230 20.79 -7.34 -2.16
CA VAL A 230 19.51 -6.86 -2.72
C VAL A 230 19.37 -7.09 -4.23
N THR A 231 20.46 -7.43 -4.93
CA THR A 231 20.49 -7.77 -6.35
C THR A 231 20.67 -9.28 -6.60
N GLY A 232 20.42 -10.12 -5.59
CA GLY A 232 20.41 -11.58 -5.72
C GLY A 232 21.77 -12.27 -5.78
N VAL A 233 22.84 -11.61 -5.35
CA VAL A 233 24.14 -12.29 -5.25
C VAL A 233 24.22 -13.00 -3.91
N ASP A 234 24.22 -14.33 -3.96
CA ASP A 234 24.36 -15.18 -2.79
C ASP A 234 25.79 -15.22 -2.30
N GLY A 235 25.95 -15.19 -0.97
CA GLY A 235 27.18 -15.55 -0.28
C GLY A 235 27.37 -17.08 -0.22
N PRO A 236 28.32 -17.57 0.59
CA PRO A 236 28.53 -19.00 0.76
C PRO A 236 27.23 -19.72 1.13
N LYS A 237 26.86 -20.71 0.31
CA LYS A 237 25.64 -21.52 0.41
C LYS A 237 25.98 -22.93 0.87
N THR A 238 25.29 -23.44 1.87
CA THR A 238 25.50 -24.77 2.45
C THR A 238 24.21 -25.56 2.45
N LEU A 239 24.23 -26.74 1.80
CA LEU A 239 23.11 -27.67 1.84
C LEU A 239 22.99 -28.27 3.25
N ILE A 240 21.81 -28.21 3.84
CA ILE A 240 21.49 -28.86 5.10
C ILE A 240 21.05 -30.29 4.77
N PRO A 241 21.74 -31.32 5.32
CA PRO A 241 21.39 -32.72 5.06
C PRO A 241 19.93 -33.01 5.45
N SER A 242 19.23 -33.77 4.62
CA SER A 242 17.81 -34.11 4.86
C SER A 242 17.56 -34.87 6.20
N ALA A 243 18.61 -35.48 6.79
CA ALA A 243 18.56 -36.09 8.08
C ALA A 243 18.65 -35.09 9.26
N ASP A 244 18.99 -33.83 9.00
CA ASP A 244 19.24 -32.83 10.05
C ASP A 244 18.10 -31.82 10.21
N TRP A 245 17.02 -31.96 9.43
CA TRP A 245 15.81 -31.15 9.55
C TRP A 245 14.55 -31.99 9.31
N ALA A 246 13.40 -31.47 9.74
CA ALA A 246 12.11 -32.13 9.58
C ALA A 246 10.99 -31.10 9.41
N TRP A 247 9.92 -31.47 8.70
CA TRP A 247 8.65 -30.78 8.75
C TRP A 247 7.98 -31.06 10.10
N ALA A 248 8.31 -30.28 11.11
CA ALA A 248 7.90 -30.54 12.48
C ALA A 248 8.04 -29.31 13.38
N ASP A 249 7.36 -29.35 14.52
CA ASP A 249 7.56 -28.45 15.66
C ASP A 249 8.46 -29.10 16.69
N CYS A 250 9.62 -28.49 16.96
CA CYS A 250 10.59 -28.92 17.99
C CYS A 250 10.57 -27.99 19.23
N SER A 251 9.60 -27.11 19.36
CA SER A 251 9.56 -26.17 20.49
C SER A 251 9.40 -26.87 21.86
N THR A 252 8.73 -28.01 21.88
CA THR A 252 8.47 -28.79 23.10
C THR A 252 9.07 -30.20 23.05
N VAL A 253 9.15 -30.81 21.87
CA VAL A 253 9.71 -32.16 21.68
C VAL A 253 11.00 -32.03 20.89
N PRO A 254 12.14 -32.51 21.40
CA PRO A 254 13.41 -32.45 20.67
C PRO A 254 13.33 -33.10 19.28
N PHE A 255 14.27 -32.75 18.40
CA PHE A 255 14.39 -33.30 17.07
C PHE A 255 14.16 -34.82 17.02
N PRO A 256 13.33 -35.37 16.09
CA PRO A 256 12.75 -34.72 14.93
C PRO A 256 11.47 -33.91 15.18
N GLY A 257 11.01 -33.77 16.43
CA GLY A 257 9.87 -32.97 16.83
C GLY A 257 8.52 -33.63 16.63
N THR A 258 7.46 -32.86 16.81
CA THR A 258 6.08 -33.24 16.48
C THR A 258 5.81 -32.91 15.02
N PRO A 259 5.41 -33.86 14.16
CA PRO A 259 5.13 -33.59 12.76
C PRO A 259 4.17 -32.41 12.55
N ASP A 260 4.60 -31.42 11.77
CA ASP A 260 3.83 -30.23 11.41
C ASP A 260 4.28 -29.74 10.02
N PRO A 261 3.41 -29.80 9.00
CA PRO A 261 3.77 -29.40 7.63
C PRO A 261 3.97 -27.89 7.46
N THR A 262 3.66 -27.09 8.47
CA THR A 262 3.79 -25.62 8.43
C THR A 262 5.06 -25.11 9.11
N ARG A 263 5.84 -26.02 9.76
CA ARG A 263 7.02 -25.69 10.55
C ARG A 263 8.24 -26.48 10.12
N ILE A 264 9.39 -25.89 10.32
CA ILE A 264 10.68 -26.51 10.09
C ILE A 264 11.38 -26.68 11.43
N CYS A 265 11.70 -27.94 11.78
CA CYS A 265 12.56 -28.26 12.91
C CYS A 265 13.99 -28.51 12.40
N LEU A 266 14.98 -27.79 12.96
CA LEU A 266 16.39 -27.92 12.62
C LEU A 266 17.14 -28.54 13.81
N ARG A 267 17.83 -29.67 13.60
CA ARG A 267 18.51 -30.45 14.65
C ARG A 267 19.43 -29.62 15.53
N ASN A 268 20.23 -28.73 14.93
CA ASN A 268 21.21 -27.90 15.65
C ASN A 268 20.70 -26.47 15.92
N GLY A 269 19.42 -26.20 15.63
CA GLY A 269 18.82 -24.88 15.74
C GLY A 269 19.20 -23.94 14.63
N PHE A 270 18.43 -22.82 14.56
CA PHE A 270 18.63 -21.73 13.61
C PHE A 270 19.66 -20.73 14.15
N ASN A 271 20.40 -20.12 13.23
CA ASN A 271 21.33 -19.02 13.52
C ASN A 271 20.80 -17.74 12.84
N SER A 272 20.56 -16.70 13.62
CA SER A 272 20.05 -15.40 13.12
C SER A 272 20.99 -14.67 12.15
N ASP A 273 22.28 -15.05 12.10
CA ASP A 273 23.24 -14.49 11.14
C ASP A 273 23.24 -15.21 9.78
N LEU A 274 22.36 -16.21 9.62
CA LEU A 274 22.17 -16.95 8.38
C LEU A 274 20.76 -16.74 7.83
N LEU A 275 20.69 -16.72 6.52
CA LEU A 275 19.45 -16.86 5.78
C LEU A 275 19.22 -18.33 5.48
N TYR A 276 17.99 -18.79 5.57
CA TYR A 276 17.61 -20.15 5.18
C TYR A 276 16.57 -20.10 4.08
N GLU A 277 16.74 -20.95 3.07
CA GLU A 277 15.83 -21.00 1.94
C GLU A 277 15.59 -22.44 1.46
N MET A 278 14.41 -22.63 0.87
CA MET A 278 14.07 -23.87 0.20
C MET A 278 13.07 -23.62 -0.94
N VAL A 279 13.07 -24.52 -1.91
CA VAL A 279 11.97 -24.65 -2.88
C VAL A 279 11.31 -26.01 -2.64
N PHE A 280 10.03 -26.00 -2.41
CA PHE A 280 9.27 -27.23 -2.20
C PHE A 280 8.08 -27.30 -3.15
N THR A 281 7.64 -28.53 -3.46
CA THR A 281 6.39 -28.74 -4.17
C THR A 281 5.23 -28.55 -3.19
N ALA A 282 4.47 -27.47 -3.39
CA ALA A 282 3.26 -27.17 -2.64
C ALA A 282 2.03 -27.83 -3.29
N LYS A 283 0.93 -27.88 -2.53
CA LYS A 283 -0.39 -28.38 -2.96
C LYS A 283 -1.50 -27.40 -2.60
N ASN A 284 -2.66 -27.57 -3.25
CA ASN A 284 -3.90 -26.88 -2.93
C ASN A 284 -3.79 -25.35 -3.07
N PRO A 285 -3.58 -24.79 -4.29
CA PRO A 285 -3.52 -23.36 -4.48
C PRO A 285 -4.84 -22.69 -4.15
N LEU A 286 -4.77 -21.59 -3.40
CA LEU A 286 -5.89 -20.71 -3.09
C LEU A 286 -6.21 -19.85 -4.33
N VAL A 287 -7.50 -19.67 -4.63
CA VAL A 287 -7.98 -18.76 -5.69
C VAL A 287 -8.05 -17.34 -5.09
N LEU A 288 -6.87 -16.74 -4.86
CA LEU A 288 -6.76 -15.50 -4.11
C LEU A 288 -7.37 -14.30 -4.86
N GLY A 289 -7.40 -14.32 -6.19
CA GLY A 289 -8.03 -13.27 -7.01
C GLY A 289 -9.52 -13.04 -6.71
N VAL A 290 -10.20 -14.01 -6.06
CA VAL A 290 -11.55 -13.83 -5.51
C VAL A 290 -11.64 -12.64 -4.55
N GLY A 291 -10.54 -12.26 -3.89
CA GLY A 291 -10.49 -11.09 -3.01
C GLY A 291 -10.82 -9.77 -3.71
N TYR A 292 -10.41 -9.61 -4.99
CA TYR A 292 -10.78 -8.42 -5.78
C TYR A 292 -12.28 -8.39 -6.08
N ALA A 293 -12.84 -9.51 -6.57
CA ALA A 293 -14.27 -9.60 -6.87
C ALA A 293 -15.12 -9.43 -5.59
N ALA A 294 -14.73 -10.05 -4.49
CA ALA A 294 -15.43 -9.92 -3.21
C ALA A 294 -15.48 -8.44 -2.74
N THR A 295 -14.36 -7.71 -2.83
CA THR A 295 -14.34 -6.28 -2.46
C THR A 295 -15.24 -5.46 -3.38
N ARG A 296 -15.17 -5.67 -4.70
CA ARG A 296 -16.08 -5.08 -5.70
C ARG A 296 -17.54 -5.28 -5.31
N ASP A 297 -17.94 -6.53 -5.09
CA ASP A 297 -19.33 -6.91 -4.86
C ASP A 297 -19.85 -6.39 -3.52
N ILE A 298 -19.03 -6.42 -2.47
CA ILE A 298 -19.38 -5.89 -1.15
C ILE A 298 -19.62 -4.39 -1.21
N ILE A 299 -18.73 -3.63 -1.87
CA ILE A 299 -18.92 -2.18 -2.05
C ILE A 299 -20.20 -1.91 -2.85
N SER A 300 -20.37 -2.60 -3.98
CA SER A 300 -21.54 -2.44 -4.85
C SER A 300 -22.86 -2.77 -4.13
N PHE A 301 -22.89 -3.83 -3.32
CA PHE A 301 -24.04 -4.19 -2.50
C PHE A 301 -24.41 -3.07 -1.51
N PHE A 302 -23.45 -2.62 -0.70
CA PHE A 302 -23.73 -1.58 0.29
C PHE A 302 -24.05 -0.22 -0.33
N HIS A 303 -23.59 0.04 -1.55
CA HIS A 303 -23.87 1.27 -2.28
C HIS A 303 -25.27 1.24 -2.94
N HIS A 304 -25.68 0.11 -3.55
CA HIS A 304 -26.80 0.08 -4.49
C HIS A 304 -27.98 -0.79 -4.06
N ALA A 305 -27.76 -1.85 -3.27
CA ALA A 305 -28.83 -2.78 -2.94
C ALA A 305 -29.67 -2.30 -1.75
N SER A 306 -30.97 -2.56 -1.79
CA SER A 306 -31.86 -2.33 -0.65
C SER A 306 -31.88 -3.52 0.33
N ALA A 307 -31.68 -4.74 -0.16
CA ALA A 307 -31.66 -5.99 0.60
C ALA A 307 -30.88 -7.06 -0.16
N ASP A 308 -30.51 -8.15 0.52
CA ASP A 308 -29.94 -9.35 -0.07
C ASP A 308 -31.01 -10.28 -0.69
N ASN A 309 -30.59 -11.40 -1.30
CA ASN A 309 -31.50 -12.38 -1.93
C ASN A 309 -32.48 -13.03 -0.96
N ASN A 310 -32.20 -13.00 0.36
CA ASN A 310 -33.06 -13.54 1.41
C ASN A 310 -34.01 -12.48 2.00
N GLY A 311 -33.92 -11.22 1.54
CA GLY A 311 -34.70 -10.10 2.05
C GLY A 311 -34.10 -9.46 3.31
N THR A 312 -32.85 -9.77 3.68
CA THR A 312 -32.15 -9.07 4.76
C THR A 312 -31.81 -7.65 4.31
N ALA A 313 -32.35 -6.66 4.99
CA ALA A 313 -32.16 -5.27 4.62
C ALA A 313 -30.68 -4.83 4.68
N ASN A 314 -30.24 -4.08 3.66
CA ASN A 314 -28.95 -3.39 3.70
C ASN A 314 -29.01 -2.28 4.79
N PRO A 315 -28.16 -2.34 5.82
CA PRO A 315 -28.24 -1.41 6.95
C PRO A 315 -27.95 0.05 6.61
N ILE A 316 -27.40 0.33 5.41
CA ILE A 316 -27.08 1.69 4.93
C ILE A 316 -27.75 2.01 3.58
N ALA A 317 -28.85 1.28 3.24
CA ALA A 317 -29.58 1.51 2.01
C ALA A 317 -29.92 3.01 1.84
N ASP A 318 -29.74 3.53 0.61
CA ASP A 318 -29.99 4.92 0.21
C ASP A 318 -29.15 5.99 0.94
N ALA A 319 -28.22 5.60 1.83
CA ALA A 319 -27.38 6.55 2.58
C ALA A 319 -26.06 6.91 1.87
N VAL A 320 -25.69 6.21 0.80
CA VAL A 320 -24.42 6.38 0.06
C VAL A 320 -24.70 6.99 -1.32
N ARG A 321 -23.91 8.00 -1.70
CA ARG A 321 -23.93 8.64 -3.03
C ARG A 321 -22.58 8.61 -3.71
N LYS A 322 -21.49 8.60 -2.92
CA LYS A 322 -20.10 8.60 -3.37
C LYS A 322 -19.29 7.63 -2.51
N VAL A 323 -18.40 6.90 -3.14
CA VAL A 323 -17.51 5.95 -2.49
C VAL A 323 -16.05 6.32 -2.75
N ILE A 324 -15.25 6.40 -1.69
CA ILE A 324 -13.79 6.52 -1.75
C ILE A 324 -13.19 5.23 -1.21
N THR A 325 -12.37 4.54 -2.00
CA THR A 325 -11.54 3.44 -1.48
C THR A 325 -10.19 3.98 -1.01
N VAL A 326 -9.77 3.59 0.19
CA VAL A 326 -8.52 4.03 0.83
C VAL A 326 -7.70 2.81 1.19
N GLY A 327 -6.41 2.83 0.84
CA GLY A 327 -5.49 1.75 1.19
C GLY A 327 -4.09 2.27 1.45
N VAL A 328 -3.44 1.71 2.46
CA VAL A 328 -2.10 2.11 2.91
C VAL A 328 -1.13 0.97 2.66
N SER A 329 0.02 1.24 1.98
CA SER A 329 1.04 0.23 1.71
C SER A 329 0.46 -0.94 0.90
N GLN A 330 0.56 -2.20 1.33
CA GLN A 330 -0.02 -3.37 0.67
C GLN A 330 -1.49 -3.15 0.24
N SER A 331 -2.28 -2.43 1.02
CA SER A 331 -3.65 -2.09 0.67
C SER A 331 -3.73 -1.04 -0.45
N GLY A 332 -2.72 -0.19 -0.59
CA GLY A 332 -2.54 0.70 -1.75
C GLY A 332 -2.25 -0.11 -3.01
N SER A 333 -1.32 -1.08 -2.94
CA SER A 333 -1.05 -2.04 -4.03
C SER A 333 -2.30 -2.80 -4.45
N PHE A 334 -3.15 -3.22 -3.49
CA PHE A 334 -4.43 -3.86 -3.77
C PHE A 334 -5.36 -2.95 -4.59
N ILE A 335 -5.47 -1.67 -4.23
CA ILE A 335 -6.30 -0.70 -4.98
C ILE A 335 -5.77 -0.53 -6.41
N ARG A 336 -4.46 -0.36 -6.58
CA ARG A 336 -3.82 -0.22 -7.90
C ARG A 336 -4.08 -1.44 -8.79
N SER A 337 -3.86 -2.64 -8.26
CA SER A 337 -4.14 -3.90 -8.96
C SER A 337 -5.63 -4.08 -9.25
N SER A 338 -6.51 -3.74 -8.33
CA SER A 338 -7.97 -3.81 -8.51
C SER A 338 -8.45 -2.94 -9.68
N ILE A 339 -7.95 -1.70 -9.77
CA ILE A 339 -8.25 -0.80 -10.89
C ILE A 339 -7.67 -1.34 -12.20
N HIS A 340 -6.38 -1.75 -12.18
CA HIS A 340 -5.70 -2.29 -13.35
C HIS A 340 -6.43 -3.51 -13.95
N LEU A 341 -6.90 -4.42 -13.08
CA LEU A 341 -7.59 -5.63 -13.49
C LEU A 341 -9.08 -5.43 -13.84
N GLY A 342 -9.60 -4.19 -13.71
CA GLY A 342 -10.96 -3.84 -14.12
C GLY A 342 -12.03 -4.00 -13.05
N PHE A 343 -11.66 -4.26 -11.79
CA PHE A 343 -12.63 -4.46 -10.70
C PHE A 343 -13.30 -3.17 -10.20
N ASN A 344 -13.04 -2.01 -10.84
CA ASN A 344 -13.86 -0.81 -10.62
C ASN A 344 -15.16 -0.79 -11.46
N GLN A 345 -15.49 -1.91 -12.08
CA GLN A 345 -16.78 -2.17 -12.72
C GLN A 345 -17.42 -3.39 -12.08
N ASP A 346 -18.69 -3.29 -11.67
CA ASP A 346 -19.44 -4.45 -11.15
C ASP A 346 -20.11 -5.24 -12.30
N GLU A 347 -20.69 -6.37 -11.98
CA GLU A 347 -21.33 -7.26 -12.96
C GLU A 347 -22.60 -6.68 -13.61
N GLN A 348 -23.03 -5.48 -13.20
CA GLN A 348 -24.09 -4.69 -13.85
C GLN A 348 -23.54 -3.49 -14.60
N ASP A 349 -22.25 -3.52 -14.95
CA ASP A 349 -21.54 -2.45 -15.65
C ASP A 349 -21.53 -1.10 -14.92
N ARG A 350 -21.74 -1.07 -13.59
CA ARG A 350 -21.73 0.16 -12.79
C ARG A 350 -20.33 0.42 -12.25
N GLN A 351 -20.01 1.69 -12.08
CA GLN A 351 -18.80 2.10 -11.37
C GLN A 351 -18.91 1.77 -9.87
N VAL A 352 -17.88 1.14 -9.31
CA VAL A 352 -17.85 0.68 -7.92
C VAL A 352 -17.42 1.80 -6.96
N VAL A 353 -16.31 2.49 -7.26
CA VAL A 353 -15.81 3.61 -6.45
C VAL A 353 -15.63 4.86 -7.29
N ASP A 354 -15.95 6.02 -6.72
CA ASP A 354 -15.81 7.34 -7.36
C ASP A 354 -14.40 7.90 -7.15
N GLY A 355 -13.78 7.58 -6.02
CA GLY A 355 -12.43 7.99 -5.65
C GLY A 355 -11.59 6.83 -5.17
N ALA A 356 -10.28 6.88 -5.45
CA ALA A 356 -9.31 5.92 -5.01
C ALA A 356 -8.11 6.63 -4.40
N TRP A 357 -7.70 6.22 -3.19
CA TRP A 357 -6.55 6.81 -2.51
C TRP A 357 -5.55 5.73 -2.08
N PRO A 358 -4.68 5.26 -3.01
CA PRO A 358 -3.50 4.48 -2.64
C PRO A 358 -2.48 5.40 -1.96
N GLN A 359 -2.08 5.04 -0.73
CA GLN A 359 -1.10 5.76 0.06
C GLN A 359 0.17 4.94 0.19
N ILE A 360 1.33 5.62 0.13
CA ILE A 360 2.67 5.06 0.34
C ILE A 360 2.87 3.74 -0.42
N ASP A 361 2.54 3.75 -1.71
CA ASP A 361 2.64 2.60 -2.58
C ASP A 361 2.87 3.00 -4.04
N GLY A 362 3.83 2.34 -4.71
CA GLY A 362 4.17 2.52 -6.12
C GLY A 362 4.14 1.23 -6.92
N ARG A 363 3.62 0.15 -6.34
CA ARG A 363 3.65 -1.21 -6.86
C ARG A 363 2.26 -1.75 -7.15
N GLN A 364 2.22 -2.99 -7.60
CA GLN A 364 1.01 -3.78 -7.70
C GLN A 364 1.04 -4.97 -6.74
N LEU A 365 -0.11 -5.53 -6.42
CA LEU A 365 -0.25 -6.70 -5.56
C LEU A 365 -0.60 -7.92 -6.40
N TYR A 366 0.35 -8.85 -6.56
CA TYR A 366 0.14 -10.08 -7.30
C TYR A 366 -0.64 -11.11 -6.48
N LEU A 367 -1.92 -10.83 -6.30
CA LEU A 367 -2.89 -11.72 -5.66
C LEU A 367 -3.39 -12.80 -6.62
N ASN A 368 -3.40 -12.51 -7.91
CA ASN A 368 -4.12 -13.25 -8.94
C ASN A 368 -3.24 -14.22 -9.74
N VAL A 369 -2.25 -14.84 -9.12
CA VAL A 369 -1.43 -15.91 -9.72
C VAL A 369 -1.54 -17.19 -8.91
N ARG A 370 -1.34 -18.35 -9.55
CA ARG A 370 -1.38 -19.64 -8.85
C ARG A 370 -0.22 -19.76 -7.88
N PHE A 371 -0.48 -20.13 -6.64
CA PHE A 371 0.44 -20.11 -5.49
C PHE A 371 0.97 -18.71 -5.19
N ALA A 372 0.15 -17.67 -5.35
CA ALA A 372 0.49 -16.30 -5.01
C ALA A 372 0.92 -16.15 -3.55
N LEU A 373 1.86 -15.24 -3.32
CA LEU A 373 2.38 -14.86 -2.02
C LEU A 373 2.28 -13.34 -1.86
N PRO A 374 1.06 -12.79 -1.71
CA PRO A 374 0.82 -11.34 -1.77
C PRO A 374 1.41 -10.55 -0.61
N ASP A 375 1.82 -11.23 0.47
CA ASP A 375 2.41 -10.59 1.66
C ASP A 375 3.93 -10.37 1.55
N VAL A 376 4.54 -10.77 0.44
CA VAL A 376 5.97 -10.54 0.20
C VAL A 376 6.19 -9.06 -0.09
N ILE A 377 6.92 -8.39 0.81
CA ILE A 377 7.40 -7.02 0.63
C ILE A 377 8.84 -6.93 1.09
N THR A 378 9.59 -5.98 0.58
CA THR A 378 10.97 -5.67 1.02
C THR A 378 11.96 -6.84 0.96
N THR A 379 11.65 -7.89 0.21
CA THR A 379 12.53 -9.02 -0.01
C THR A 379 12.87 -9.20 -1.49
N LEU A 380 14.02 -9.79 -1.75
CA LEU A 380 14.37 -10.26 -3.08
C LEU A 380 13.30 -11.26 -3.57
N TYR A 381 13.05 -11.29 -4.87
CA TYR A 381 12.07 -12.16 -5.54
C TYR A 381 10.58 -11.78 -5.29
N MET A 382 10.34 -10.57 -4.83
CA MET A 382 8.98 -10.05 -4.73
C MET A 382 8.39 -9.80 -6.13
N MET A 383 7.27 -10.44 -6.42
CA MET A 383 6.48 -10.17 -7.62
C MET A 383 5.60 -8.93 -7.37
N ALA A 384 6.04 -7.76 -7.87
CA ALA A 384 5.37 -6.50 -7.62
C ALA A 384 5.45 -5.50 -8.80
N ASP A 385 6.52 -5.58 -9.59
CA ASP A 385 6.87 -4.59 -10.60
C ASP A 385 6.88 -5.17 -12.03
N GLU A 386 6.40 -6.38 -12.24
CA GLU A 386 6.45 -7.05 -13.54
C GLU A 386 5.38 -6.58 -14.50
N ALA A 387 4.32 -5.92 -14.02
CA ALA A 387 3.27 -5.27 -14.80
C ALA A 387 3.47 -3.74 -14.82
N PRO A 388 2.68 -3.00 -15.62
CA PRO A 388 2.65 -1.55 -15.55
C PRO A 388 2.32 -1.07 -14.14
N VAL A 389 3.17 -0.21 -13.56
CA VAL A 389 2.93 0.41 -12.25
C VAL A 389 2.47 1.88 -12.37
N TRP A 390 2.48 2.45 -13.57
CA TRP A 390 2.09 3.82 -13.88
C TRP A 390 0.62 3.94 -14.30
N TRP A 391 0.04 5.10 -14.06
CA TRP A 391 -1.38 5.38 -14.35
C TRP A 391 -1.68 5.57 -15.84
N ALA A 392 -0.76 6.18 -16.59
CA ALA A 392 -0.96 6.53 -18.00
C ALA A 392 -0.80 5.34 -18.93
N HIS A 393 -1.42 5.39 -20.09
CA HIS A 393 -1.14 4.50 -21.21
C HIS A 393 0.27 4.75 -21.74
N TYR A 394 1.25 3.94 -21.35
CA TYR A 394 2.68 4.14 -21.62
C TYR A 394 3.37 2.80 -21.91
N PRO A 395 4.33 2.73 -22.87
CA PRO A 395 4.98 1.46 -23.23
C PRO A 395 5.99 1.01 -22.16
N ASP A 396 5.98 -0.28 -21.83
CA ASP A 396 7.07 -0.87 -21.07
C ASP A 396 8.27 -1.12 -21.99
N LYS A 397 9.17 -0.12 -22.06
CA LYS A 397 10.35 -0.16 -22.91
C LYS A 397 11.38 -1.20 -22.43
N ALA A 398 11.40 -1.52 -21.13
CA ALA A 398 12.35 -2.47 -20.56
C ALA A 398 12.02 -3.92 -20.94
N ARG A 399 10.72 -4.26 -20.95
CA ARG A 399 10.24 -5.60 -21.33
C ARG A 399 9.79 -5.69 -22.78
N HIS A 400 9.82 -4.57 -23.51
CA HIS A 400 9.29 -4.47 -24.89
C HIS A 400 7.79 -4.82 -24.97
N PHE A 401 7.02 -4.54 -23.93
CA PHE A 401 5.58 -4.69 -23.94
C PHE A 401 4.90 -3.48 -24.60
N PRO A 402 3.74 -3.67 -25.25
CA PRO A 402 2.96 -2.57 -25.78
C PRO A 402 2.53 -1.60 -24.65
N ALA A 403 2.11 -0.40 -25.06
CA ALA A 403 1.62 0.58 -24.10
C ALA A 403 0.42 0.02 -23.33
N GLU A 404 0.45 0.23 -22.03
CA GLU A 404 -0.61 -0.11 -21.07
C GLU A 404 -0.43 0.73 -19.81
N GLY A 405 -1.52 1.00 -19.09
CA GLY A 405 -1.50 1.71 -17.81
C GLY A 405 -2.62 1.24 -16.90
N LEU A 406 -2.53 1.61 -15.63
CA LEU A 406 -3.49 1.18 -14.62
C LEU A 406 -4.93 1.61 -14.92
N LEU A 407 -5.12 2.72 -15.68
CA LEU A 407 -6.44 3.26 -16.01
C LEU A 407 -7.02 2.75 -17.34
N ASP A 408 -6.34 1.88 -18.08
CA ASP A 408 -6.77 1.50 -19.42
C ASP A 408 -8.15 0.82 -19.42
N ARG A 409 -8.34 -0.23 -18.60
CA ARG A 409 -9.61 -0.96 -18.54
C ARG A 409 -10.77 -0.10 -18.07
N CYS A 410 -10.56 0.69 -17.03
CA CYS A 410 -11.61 1.57 -16.54
C CYS A 410 -11.92 2.73 -17.53
N THR A 411 -10.94 3.12 -18.37
CA THR A 411 -11.17 4.09 -19.46
C THR A 411 -12.09 3.52 -20.53
N GLU A 412 -11.86 2.25 -20.92
CA GLU A 412 -12.71 1.54 -21.90
C GLU A 412 -14.16 1.41 -21.39
N THR A 413 -14.33 1.09 -20.11
CA THR A 413 -15.65 0.91 -19.48
C THR A 413 -16.26 2.20 -18.92
N ARG A 414 -15.50 3.31 -18.90
CA ARG A 414 -15.90 4.62 -18.32
C ARG A 414 -16.20 4.55 -16.82
N THR A 415 -15.43 3.75 -16.12
CA THR A 415 -15.54 3.55 -14.67
C THR A 415 -14.29 4.01 -13.91
N CYS A 416 -13.43 4.84 -14.53
CA CYS A 416 -12.23 5.35 -13.85
C CYS A 416 -12.60 6.26 -12.68
N PRO A 417 -12.01 6.04 -11.49
CA PRO A 417 -12.16 6.94 -10.36
C PRO A 417 -11.30 8.20 -10.51
N GLU A 418 -11.59 9.25 -9.74
CA GLU A 418 -10.56 10.22 -9.37
C GLU A 418 -9.54 9.52 -8.47
N VAL A 419 -8.25 9.81 -8.65
CA VAL A 419 -7.17 9.18 -7.88
C VAL A 419 -6.41 10.23 -7.10
N LEU A 420 -6.33 10.05 -5.78
CA LEU A 420 -5.40 10.77 -4.91
C LEU A 420 -4.24 9.83 -4.59
N GLU A 421 -3.05 10.12 -5.09
CA GLU A 421 -1.85 9.33 -4.84
C GLU A 421 -0.90 10.09 -3.94
N THR A 422 -0.56 9.50 -2.79
CA THR A 422 0.38 10.08 -1.82
C THR A 422 1.45 9.07 -1.46
N PHE A 423 2.71 9.49 -1.44
CA PHE A 423 3.85 8.64 -1.08
C PHE A 423 4.98 9.47 -0.48
N GLY A 424 5.89 8.82 0.22
CA GLY A 424 7.00 9.45 0.89
C GLY A 424 8.37 9.07 0.33
N SER A 425 9.40 9.43 1.05
CA SER A 425 10.78 9.23 0.62
C SER A 425 11.19 7.75 0.68
N LEU A 426 10.76 7.01 1.69
CA LEU A 426 11.13 5.60 1.83
C LEU A 426 10.67 4.77 0.62
N GLU A 427 9.57 5.13 -0.02
CA GLU A 427 9.02 4.41 -1.17
C GLU A 427 10.01 4.38 -2.35
N PHE A 428 10.93 5.36 -2.48
CA PHE A 428 12.00 5.30 -3.46
C PHE A 428 13.10 4.30 -3.08
N TYR A 429 13.36 4.09 -1.78
CA TYR A 429 14.48 3.28 -1.30
C TYR A 429 14.11 1.83 -0.97
N ASP A 430 12.83 1.55 -0.69
CA ASP A 430 12.36 0.21 -0.31
C ASP A 430 11.24 -0.32 -1.21
N GLU A 431 10.29 0.54 -1.62
CA GLU A 431 9.07 0.18 -2.32
C GLU A 431 9.15 0.38 -3.85
N LYS A 432 10.34 0.62 -4.40
CA LYS A 432 10.63 0.69 -5.85
C LYS A 432 9.77 1.73 -6.61
N MET A 433 9.49 2.89 -6.01
CA MET A 433 8.55 3.90 -6.53
C MET A 433 8.98 4.54 -7.86
N SER A 434 10.27 4.61 -8.19
CA SER A 434 10.73 5.37 -9.35
C SER A 434 10.10 4.96 -10.69
N PRO A 435 9.83 3.69 -11.00
CA PRO A 435 9.19 3.29 -12.25
C PRO A 435 7.78 3.85 -12.46
N ASP A 436 7.00 4.13 -11.41
CA ASP A 436 5.69 4.76 -11.55
C ASP A 436 5.77 6.18 -12.15
N LEU A 437 6.87 6.87 -11.91
CA LEU A 437 7.07 8.25 -12.37
C LEU A 437 7.77 8.32 -13.73
N ILE A 438 8.73 7.40 -13.99
CA ILE A 438 9.70 7.54 -15.09
C ILE A 438 9.88 6.25 -15.90
N GLY A 439 9.09 5.22 -15.64
CA GLY A 439 9.22 3.91 -16.25
C GLY A 439 10.51 3.19 -15.84
N TYR A 440 10.66 1.97 -16.32
CA TYR A 440 11.81 1.12 -15.97
C TYR A 440 13.12 1.50 -16.68
N THR A 441 13.07 2.29 -17.75
CA THR A 441 14.28 2.78 -18.44
C THR A 441 14.73 4.15 -17.97
N ALA A 442 13.91 4.86 -17.20
CA ALA A 442 14.18 6.18 -16.64
C ALA A 442 14.62 7.24 -17.69
N GLU A 443 14.02 7.18 -18.90
CA GLU A 443 14.38 8.08 -20.01
C GLU A 443 13.58 9.38 -20.00
N GLU A 444 12.37 9.36 -19.46
CA GLU A 444 11.45 10.51 -19.46
C GLU A 444 10.43 10.43 -18.32
N ASP A 445 9.84 11.56 -17.97
CA ASP A 445 8.71 11.62 -17.05
C ASP A 445 7.47 11.04 -17.73
N ILE A 446 6.78 10.10 -17.09
CA ILE A 446 5.50 9.57 -17.58
C ILE A 446 4.41 10.64 -17.37
N PRO A 447 3.61 10.96 -18.40
CA PRO A 447 2.51 11.92 -18.25
C PRO A 447 1.53 11.49 -17.17
N LEU A 448 1.11 12.41 -16.31
CA LEU A 448 0.11 12.13 -15.28
C LEU A 448 -1.29 12.36 -15.87
N PRO A 449 -2.23 11.39 -15.85
CA PRO A 449 -3.60 11.56 -16.28
C PRO A 449 -4.33 12.65 -15.49
N ALA A 450 -5.31 13.32 -16.11
CA ALA A 450 -5.99 14.48 -15.52
C ALA A 450 -6.80 14.16 -14.24
N ASN A 451 -7.25 12.92 -14.10
CA ASN A 451 -7.95 12.41 -12.92
C ASN A 451 -7.01 11.80 -11.86
N VAL A 452 -5.69 12.02 -11.96
CA VAL A 452 -4.70 11.58 -10.96
C VAL A 452 -4.05 12.79 -10.32
N HIS A 453 -4.18 12.89 -9.01
CA HIS A 453 -3.66 13.96 -8.17
C HIS A 453 -2.52 13.41 -7.32
N ARG A 454 -1.27 13.79 -7.65
CA ARG A 454 -0.05 13.19 -7.09
C ARG A 454 0.68 14.14 -6.16
N TYR A 455 0.95 13.66 -4.93
CA TYR A 455 1.69 14.43 -3.91
C TYR A 455 2.75 13.58 -3.24
N TYR A 456 3.94 14.14 -3.17
CA TYR A 456 5.11 13.55 -2.55
C TYR A 456 5.40 14.20 -1.20
N ASN A 457 5.59 13.39 -0.16
CA ASN A 457 6.00 13.79 1.18
C ASN A 457 7.52 13.57 1.35
N PRO A 458 8.37 14.60 1.14
CA PRO A 458 9.81 14.43 1.11
C PRO A 458 10.41 14.10 2.47
N SER A 459 11.53 13.37 2.46
CA SER A 459 12.33 13.04 3.66
C SER A 459 11.51 12.35 4.76
N THR A 460 10.66 11.37 4.41
CA THR A 460 9.82 10.64 5.37
C THR A 460 10.18 9.16 5.44
N THR A 461 9.84 8.52 6.55
CA THR A 461 9.75 7.07 6.69
C THR A 461 8.43 6.58 6.11
N HIS A 462 8.26 5.27 5.92
CA HIS A 462 7.01 4.67 5.44
C HIS A 462 5.82 5.05 6.34
N GLY A 463 4.87 5.80 5.78
CA GLY A 463 3.72 6.33 6.53
C GLY A 463 4.02 7.54 7.42
N GLY A 464 5.22 8.09 7.33
CA GLY A 464 5.65 9.25 8.11
C GLY A 464 5.98 8.94 9.57
N GLY A 465 6.73 9.85 10.19
CA GLY A 465 7.07 9.80 11.61
C GLY A 465 6.03 10.50 12.51
N GLY A 466 6.26 10.46 13.81
CA GLY A 466 5.35 11.04 14.81
C GLY A 466 5.38 12.57 14.93
N GLY A 467 6.21 13.25 14.17
CA GLY A 467 6.37 14.71 14.23
C GLY A 467 7.05 15.20 15.52
N GLY A 468 6.82 16.47 15.82
CA GLY A 468 7.30 17.11 17.02
C GLY A 468 8.46 18.07 16.79
N PHE A 469 8.65 19.02 17.72
CA PHE A 469 9.63 20.09 17.64
C PHE A 469 10.57 20.09 18.86
N THR A 470 10.83 18.89 19.41
CA THR A 470 11.79 18.71 20.50
C THR A 470 13.15 18.35 19.91
N PHE A 471 14.17 19.13 20.23
CA PHE A 471 15.55 18.81 19.84
C PHE A 471 16.14 17.75 20.77
N VAL A 472 16.73 16.69 20.18
CA VAL A 472 17.47 15.64 20.88
C VAL A 472 18.81 15.48 20.18
N ALA A 473 19.88 15.84 20.87
CA ALA A 473 21.23 15.85 20.28
C ALA A 473 21.75 14.43 19.94
N ASN A 474 21.41 13.44 20.73
CA ASN A 474 21.86 12.05 20.58
C ASN A 474 20.69 11.07 20.76
N PRO A 475 19.75 11.00 19.81
CA PRO A 475 18.67 10.04 19.88
C PRO A 475 19.22 8.60 19.72
N PRO A 476 18.60 7.60 20.39
CA PRO A 476 19.03 6.22 20.23
C PRO A 476 18.68 5.70 18.83
N PRO A 477 19.42 4.70 18.32
CA PRO A 477 19.05 4.01 17.10
C PRO A 477 17.64 3.41 17.17
N ALA A 478 16.95 3.33 16.05
CA ALA A 478 15.72 2.57 15.93
C ALA A 478 15.98 1.08 16.17
N SER A 479 14.98 0.36 16.68
CA SER A 479 15.13 -1.06 17.02
C SER A 479 15.58 -1.87 15.79
N GLY A 480 16.72 -2.58 15.93
CA GLY A 480 17.31 -3.38 14.86
C GLY A 480 18.08 -2.60 13.79
N CYS A 481 17.90 -1.27 13.72
CA CYS A 481 18.54 -0.42 12.73
C CYS A 481 19.83 0.24 13.27
N MET A 482 20.64 0.76 12.35
CA MET A 482 21.91 1.39 12.67
C MET A 482 21.75 2.83 13.20
N PHE A 483 20.72 3.55 12.74
CA PHE A 483 20.55 4.98 13.00
C PHE A 483 19.21 5.27 13.67
N PRO A 484 19.04 6.45 14.30
CA PRO A 484 17.78 6.89 14.89
C PRO A 484 16.64 6.96 13.88
N ALA A 485 15.41 6.72 14.33
CA ALA A 485 14.22 6.81 13.50
C ALA A 485 13.97 8.24 13.00
N ASN A 486 13.38 8.34 11.83
CA ASN A 486 12.97 9.61 11.22
C ASN A 486 11.59 10.06 11.78
N PRO A 487 11.50 11.22 12.46
CA PRO A 487 10.24 11.73 12.99
C PRO A 487 9.39 12.54 12.00
N ASN A 488 9.88 12.81 10.77
CA ASN A 488 9.19 13.70 9.84
C ASN A 488 7.81 13.14 9.43
N PRO A 489 6.70 13.88 9.66
CA PRO A 489 5.35 13.37 9.48
C PRO A 489 4.84 13.52 8.03
N GLU A 490 3.95 12.61 7.62
CA GLU A 490 3.11 12.73 6.41
C GLU A 490 1.66 13.08 6.77
N SER A 491 1.22 12.70 7.95
CA SER A 491 -0.18 12.77 8.38
C SER A 491 -0.78 14.18 8.26
N ASP A 492 0.00 15.22 8.53
CA ASP A 492 -0.47 16.60 8.46
C ASP A 492 -0.91 16.99 7.04
N THR A 493 -0.09 16.62 6.03
CA THR A 493 -0.39 16.83 4.61
C THR A 493 -1.51 15.93 4.15
N ASN A 494 -1.45 14.63 4.45
CA ASN A 494 -2.45 13.65 4.04
C ASN A 494 -3.85 13.98 4.58
N ASN A 495 -3.94 14.47 5.82
CA ASN A 495 -5.22 14.92 6.38
C ASN A 495 -5.82 16.12 5.65
N ALA A 496 -5.01 17.08 5.20
CA ALA A 496 -5.50 18.22 4.42
C ALA A 496 -5.92 17.78 3.01
N LEU A 497 -5.14 16.93 2.37
CA LEU A 497 -5.46 16.38 1.04
C LEU A 497 -6.71 15.50 1.07
N GLN A 498 -6.97 14.79 2.18
CA GLN A 498 -8.23 14.05 2.36
C GLN A 498 -9.44 14.98 2.33
N ASP A 499 -9.38 16.11 3.04
CA ASP A 499 -10.46 17.10 3.03
C ASP A 499 -10.67 17.65 1.62
N ASP A 500 -9.59 17.99 0.92
CA ASP A 500 -9.63 18.49 -0.45
C ASP A 500 -10.20 17.45 -1.43
N PHE A 501 -9.87 16.17 -1.26
CA PHE A 501 -10.36 15.09 -2.10
C PHE A 501 -11.86 14.81 -1.89
N VAL A 502 -12.31 14.90 -0.64
CA VAL A 502 -13.75 14.86 -0.32
C VAL A 502 -14.47 16.06 -0.95
N GLU A 503 -13.90 17.26 -0.90
CA GLU A 503 -14.48 18.44 -1.55
C GLU A 503 -14.54 18.31 -3.08
N LEU A 504 -13.50 17.72 -3.69
CA LEU A 504 -13.50 17.42 -5.13
C LEU A 504 -14.68 16.52 -5.49
N LEU A 505 -14.83 15.39 -4.82
CA LEU A 505 -15.86 14.39 -5.16
C LEU A 505 -17.28 14.84 -4.83
N MET A 506 -17.46 15.57 -3.73
CA MET A 506 -18.79 15.97 -3.25
C MET A 506 -19.26 17.31 -3.80
N GLN A 507 -18.34 18.21 -4.20
CA GLN A 507 -18.66 19.62 -4.54
C GLN A 507 -18.01 20.06 -5.86
N GLY A 508 -17.06 19.30 -6.41
CA GLY A 508 -16.32 19.68 -7.62
C GLY A 508 -15.21 20.71 -7.38
N THR A 509 -14.81 20.94 -6.13
CA THR A 509 -13.70 21.85 -5.80
C THR A 509 -12.38 21.25 -6.27
N PRO A 510 -11.58 21.93 -7.11
CA PRO A 510 -10.33 21.36 -7.60
C PRO A 510 -9.32 21.10 -6.48
N MET A 511 -8.54 20.02 -6.63
CA MET A 511 -7.39 19.73 -5.77
C MET A 511 -6.32 20.82 -5.87
N PRO A 512 -5.44 20.98 -4.86
CA PRO A 512 -4.21 21.76 -5.01
C PRO A 512 -3.36 21.26 -6.19
N PRO A 513 -2.48 22.09 -6.77
CA PRO A 513 -1.58 21.64 -7.83
C PRO A 513 -0.73 20.44 -7.40
N ASN A 514 -0.54 19.49 -8.31
CA ASN A 514 0.35 18.34 -8.12
C ASN A 514 1.75 18.79 -7.67
N SER A 515 2.36 18.02 -6.75
CA SER A 515 3.68 18.37 -6.19
C SER A 515 4.48 17.09 -5.94
N TYR A 516 5.37 16.74 -6.87
CA TYR A 516 6.23 15.54 -6.82
C TYR A 516 7.52 15.74 -7.64
N PRO A 517 8.58 14.93 -7.41
CA PRO A 517 9.84 15.07 -8.15
C PRO A 517 9.71 14.58 -9.61
N THR A 518 10.44 15.22 -10.53
CA THR A 518 10.50 14.87 -11.95
C THR A 518 11.94 14.84 -12.48
N LEU A 519 12.17 14.11 -13.57
CA LEU A 519 13.44 14.18 -14.32
C LEU A 519 13.63 15.56 -14.97
N ARG A 520 12.55 16.12 -15.56
CA ARG A 520 12.57 17.42 -16.22
C ARG A 520 13.07 18.53 -15.29
N ASP A 521 12.64 18.51 -14.03
CA ASP A 521 13.06 19.50 -13.03
C ASP A 521 14.37 19.12 -12.36
N ARG A 522 15.00 18.02 -12.76
CA ARG A 522 16.25 17.47 -12.23
C ARG A 522 16.18 17.18 -10.72
N LEU A 523 15.00 16.80 -10.26
CA LEU A 523 14.72 16.44 -8.87
C LEU A 523 14.74 14.93 -8.64
N LEU A 524 14.48 14.13 -9.68
CA LEU A 524 14.79 12.70 -9.71
C LEU A 524 16.18 12.50 -10.32
N VAL A 525 17.05 11.79 -9.59
CA VAL A 525 18.45 11.55 -9.96
C VAL A 525 18.82 10.10 -9.64
N PRO A 526 19.85 9.53 -10.27
CA PRO A 526 20.33 8.21 -9.87
C PRO A 526 20.63 8.12 -8.37
N ALA A 527 20.23 7.02 -7.73
CA ALA A 527 20.37 6.79 -6.29
C ALA A 527 21.86 6.63 -5.88
N MET A 528 22.58 7.74 -5.88
CA MET A 528 24.00 7.83 -5.54
C MET A 528 24.28 9.14 -4.78
N GLN A 529 25.13 9.11 -3.78
CA GLN A 529 25.46 10.25 -2.93
C GLN A 529 25.75 11.55 -3.72
N ARG A 530 26.61 11.47 -4.75
CA ARG A 530 26.96 12.63 -5.57
C ARG A 530 25.81 13.16 -6.43
N ALA A 531 24.97 12.25 -6.95
CA ALA A 531 23.85 12.64 -7.80
C ALA A 531 22.73 13.27 -6.97
N GLU A 532 22.44 12.73 -5.80
CA GLU A 532 21.48 13.27 -4.84
C GLU A 532 21.98 14.58 -4.22
N GLY A 533 23.28 14.78 -4.16
CA GLY A 533 23.91 15.94 -3.47
C GLY A 533 24.01 15.76 -1.96
N PHE A 534 23.99 14.51 -1.47
CA PHE A 534 23.98 14.23 -0.03
C PHE A 534 25.33 14.62 0.60
N PRO A 535 25.33 15.45 1.68
CA PRO A 535 26.55 15.94 2.31
C PRO A 535 27.35 14.84 3.04
N ASP A 536 28.67 15.05 3.19
CA ASP A 536 29.50 14.17 4.02
C ASP A 536 29.27 14.48 5.50
N ILE A 537 28.34 13.77 6.14
CA ILE A 537 27.99 13.98 7.53
C ILE A 537 28.88 13.12 8.42
N PRO A 538 29.64 13.69 9.39
CA PRO A 538 30.49 12.93 10.29
C PRO A 538 29.70 11.87 11.06
N ASN A 539 30.22 10.65 11.09
CA ASN A 539 29.60 9.45 11.71
C ASN A 539 28.31 8.93 11.04
N TYR A 540 27.84 9.55 9.99
CA TYR A 540 26.61 9.15 9.28
C TYR A 540 26.89 9.00 7.78
N PRO A 541 27.59 7.92 7.37
CA PRO A 541 27.91 7.69 5.96
C PRO A 541 26.63 7.48 5.14
N PHE A 542 26.65 7.94 3.90
CA PHE A 542 25.56 7.71 2.95
C PHE A 542 25.34 6.21 2.73
N GLN A 543 24.09 5.75 2.86
CA GLN A 543 23.68 4.37 2.66
C GLN A 543 22.56 4.21 1.60
N GLY A 544 22.16 5.30 0.95
CA GLY A 544 21.09 5.27 -0.05
C GLY A 544 21.36 4.38 -1.27
N ASN A 545 22.60 3.91 -1.45
CA ASN A 545 22.96 2.89 -2.44
C ASN A 545 22.65 1.46 -2.00
N GLN A 546 22.13 1.25 -0.79
CA GLN A 546 21.67 -0.03 -0.26
C GLN A 546 20.12 -0.16 -0.34
N ILE A 547 19.56 0.39 -1.40
CA ILE A 547 18.11 0.38 -1.65
C ILE A 547 17.69 -0.94 -2.32
N ASN A 548 16.40 -1.24 -2.29
CA ASN A 548 15.82 -2.29 -3.09
C ASN A 548 15.81 -1.86 -4.57
N PHE A 549 16.47 -2.65 -5.41
CA PHE A 549 16.49 -2.40 -6.85
C PHE A 549 15.22 -2.97 -7.51
N ALA A 550 14.78 -2.33 -8.59
CA ALA A 550 13.81 -2.94 -9.49
C ALA A 550 14.54 -3.98 -10.35
N GLU A 551 14.03 -5.22 -10.36
CA GLU A 551 14.55 -6.31 -11.15
C GLU A 551 13.51 -6.76 -12.18
N LEU A 552 13.97 -7.27 -13.32
CA LEU A 552 13.14 -8.07 -14.18
C LEU A 552 13.30 -9.54 -13.78
N PHE A 553 12.22 -10.15 -13.31
CA PHE A 553 12.18 -11.55 -12.92
C PHE A 553 11.57 -12.42 -14.04
N ASP A 554 12.14 -13.60 -14.23
CA ASP A 554 11.54 -14.69 -14.99
C ASP A 554 10.97 -15.74 -14.02
N PHE A 555 9.65 -15.74 -13.88
CA PHE A 555 8.88 -16.71 -13.09
C PHE A 555 8.43 -17.93 -13.93
N GLY A 556 8.83 -17.98 -15.21
CA GLY A 556 8.49 -19.03 -16.15
C GLY A 556 7.50 -18.61 -17.25
N PRO A 557 7.32 -19.46 -18.26
CA PRO A 557 6.59 -19.12 -19.49
C PRO A 557 5.06 -19.02 -19.30
N ASP A 558 4.53 -19.49 -18.19
CA ASP A 558 3.08 -19.57 -17.93
C ASP A 558 2.55 -18.38 -17.10
N ILE A 559 3.35 -17.32 -16.93
CA ILE A 559 2.96 -16.07 -16.30
C ILE A 559 2.56 -15.04 -17.35
N ASP A 560 1.38 -14.47 -17.19
CA ASP A 560 0.95 -13.25 -17.88
C ASP A 560 1.17 -12.04 -16.98
N TYR A 561 2.31 -11.41 -17.12
CA TYR A 561 2.71 -10.26 -16.31
C TYR A 561 1.75 -9.08 -16.44
N ARG A 562 1.18 -8.87 -17.63
CA ARG A 562 0.27 -7.75 -17.90
C ARG A 562 -1.09 -7.91 -17.22
N ASN A 563 -1.60 -9.14 -17.16
CA ASN A 563 -2.88 -9.47 -16.51
C ASN A 563 -2.72 -9.94 -15.07
N GLN A 564 -1.48 -10.01 -14.56
CA GLN A 564 -1.17 -10.55 -13.23
C GLN A 564 -1.79 -11.93 -13.01
N THR A 565 -1.76 -12.79 -14.03
CA THR A 565 -2.35 -14.14 -13.99
C THR A 565 -1.30 -15.19 -14.35
N GLY A 566 -1.63 -16.44 -14.16
CA GLY A 566 -0.84 -17.56 -14.63
C GLY A 566 -0.21 -18.41 -13.53
N ILE A 567 0.80 -19.16 -13.89
CA ILE A 567 1.41 -20.20 -13.08
C ILE A 567 2.90 -19.92 -12.92
N VAL A 568 3.35 -19.74 -11.71
CA VAL A 568 4.77 -19.68 -11.39
C VAL A 568 5.37 -21.07 -11.54
N THR A 569 6.35 -21.22 -12.46
CA THR A 569 7.01 -22.50 -12.74
C THR A 569 8.50 -22.48 -12.42
N ILE A 570 9.10 -21.30 -12.24
CA ILE A 570 10.49 -21.11 -11.85
C ILE A 570 10.53 -20.45 -10.46
N GLN A 571 11.12 -21.15 -9.46
CA GLN A 571 11.29 -20.67 -8.10
C GLN A 571 12.68 -21.06 -7.53
N PRO A 572 13.43 -20.12 -6.92
CA PRO A 572 13.21 -18.69 -7.03
C PRO A 572 13.26 -18.24 -8.48
N PRO A 573 12.66 -17.09 -8.84
CA PRO A 573 12.72 -16.61 -10.21
C PRO A 573 14.14 -16.27 -10.63
N ILE A 574 14.41 -16.32 -11.93
CA ILE A 574 15.69 -15.87 -12.47
C ILE A 574 15.69 -14.35 -12.54
N ILE A 575 16.72 -13.71 -12.03
CA ILE A 575 16.95 -12.28 -12.23
C ILE A 575 17.54 -12.08 -13.61
N ASP A 576 16.73 -11.65 -14.56
CA ASP A 576 17.16 -11.40 -15.93
C ASP A 576 18.00 -10.11 -16.02
N ARG A 577 17.56 -9.05 -15.34
CA ARG A 577 18.23 -7.76 -15.36
C ARG A 577 17.88 -6.93 -14.12
N VAL A 578 18.88 -6.19 -13.60
CA VAL A 578 18.68 -5.13 -12.61
C VAL A 578 18.49 -3.81 -13.34
N LEU A 579 17.47 -3.07 -12.99
CA LEU A 579 17.06 -1.84 -13.63
C LEU A 579 17.61 -0.60 -12.91
N PRO A 580 17.74 0.56 -13.58
CA PRO A 580 18.14 1.81 -12.94
C PRO A 580 17.15 2.22 -11.86
N THR A 581 17.64 2.62 -10.69
CA THR A 581 16.85 3.18 -9.62
C THR A 581 17.19 4.64 -9.39
N TYR A 582 16.16 5.41 -9.10
CA TYR A 582 16.26 6.86 -8.89
C TYR A 582 15.75 7.22 -7.51
N ALA A 583 16.33 8.27 -6.95
CA ALA A 583 15.96 8.87 -5.68
C ALA A 583 15.82 10.38 -5.83
N VAL A 584 15.40 11.05 -4.78
CA VAL A 584 15.12 12.49 -4.80
C VAL A 584 16.36 13.29 -4.39
N LYS A 585 16.62 14.36 -5.11
CA LYS A 585 17.72 15.28 -4.83
C LYS A 585 17.52 15.99 -3.50
N VAL A 586 18.62 16.17 -2.74
CA VAL A 586 18.61 16.82 -1.44
C VAL A 586 19.30 18.19 -1.46
N ASP A 587 19.00 19.01 -0.45
CA ASP A 587 19.64 20.30 -0.18
C ASP A 587 21.02 20.13 0.52
N ALA A 588 21.66 21.24 0.86
CA ALA A 588 22.96 21.22 1.55
C ALA A 588 22.92 20.60 2.97
N ASP A 589 21.73 20.40 3.50
CA ASP A 589 21.50 19.76 4.80
C ASP A 589 21.21 18.26 4.67
N GLY A 590 21.12 17.74 3.44
CA GLY A 590 20.74 16.37 3.16
C GLY A 590 19.23 16.12 3.25
N ASN A 591 18.40 17.15 3.21
CA ASN A 591 16.95 17.08 3.21
C ASN A 591 16.41 17.25 1.79
N GLU A 592 15.44 16.43 1.41
CA GLU A 592 14.80 16.54 0.10
C GLU A 592 13.96 17.83 0.02
N PHE A 593 13.97 18.46 -1.15
CA PHE A 593 13.24 19.72 -1.35
C PHE A 593 12.13 19.67 -2.40
N ALA A 594 11.93 18.52 -3.07
CA ALA A 594 10.80 18.29 -3.93
C ALA A 594 9.51 18.00 -3.11
N GLY A 595 8.35 18.06 -3.75
CA GLY A 595 7.07 17.66 -3.13
C GLY A 595 6.50 18.66 -2.13
N VAL A 596 5.70 18.16 -1.18
CA VAL A 596 5.04 18.94 -0.14
C VAL A 596 5.82 18.82 1.16
N ARG A 597 6.64 19.82 1.45
CA ARG A 597 7.49 19.82 2.66
C ARG A 597 6.65 20.07 3.91
N SER A 598 6.72 19.16 4.89
CA SER A 598 6.10 19.32 6.20
C SER A 598 6.61 20.58 6.93
N THR A 599 5.89 21.03 7.94
CA THR A 599 6.35 22.16 8.79
C THR A 599 7.68 21.83 9.47
N LEU A 600 7.89 20.56 9.91
CA LEU A 600 9.14 20.12 10.50
C LEU A 600 10.29 20.15 9.49
N LEU A 601 10.06 19.73 8.25
CA LEU A 601 11.09 19.75 7.20
C LEU A 601 11.43 21.17 6.72
N GLN A 602 10.53 22.13 6.88
CA GLN A 602 10.79 23.56 6.58
C GLN A 602 11.51 24.28 7.73
N ALA A 603 11.43 23.75 8.96
CA ALA A 603 12.16 24.21 10.13
C ALA A 603 12.99 23.06 10.73
N PRO A 604 13.98 22.48 9.97
CA PRO A 604 14.58 21.22 10.33
C PRO A 604 15.50 21.29 11.55
N LEU A 605 15.47 20.24 12.35
CA LEU A 605 16.37 20.02 13.49
C LEU A 605 17.42 18.92 13.18
N ALA A 606 17.31 18.28 12.03
CA ALA A 606 18.12 17.16 11.58
C ALA A 606 18.15 17.07 10.04
N THR A 607 19.04 16.28 9.50
CA THR A 607 18.83 15.64 8.20
C THR A 607 17.84 14.50 8.40
N TYR A 608 16.81 14.44 7.56
CA TYR A 608 15.81 13.38 7.52
C TYR A 608 15.94 12.62 6.20
N THR A 609 16.17 11.32 6.28
CA THR A 609 16.37 10.48 5.08
C THR A 609 15.15 9.62 4.78
N GLY A 610 15.09 9.02 3.56
CA GLY A 610 14.14 7.97 3.22
C GLY A 610 14.66 6.54 3.50
N TRP A 611 15.83 6.39 4.13
CA TRP A 611 16.48 5.10 4.33
C TRP A 611 17.08 4.96 5.74
N ASN A 612 17.29 3.70 6.15
CA ASN A 612 18.07 3.28 7.32
C ASN A 612 18.62 1.89 7.02
N THR A 613 19.61 1.42 7.76
CA THR A 613 20.20 0.12 7.49
C THR A 613 20.18 -0.77 8.73
N PHE A 614 20.10 -2.09 8.52
CA PHE A 614 20.21 -3.04 9.62
C PHE A 614 21.55 -2.97 10.33
N ALA A 615 21.52 -2.97 11.67
CA ALA A 615 22.73 -2.93 12.52
C ALA A 615 23.43 -4.29 12.61
N ALA A 616 22.70 -5.40 12.46
CA ALA A 616 23.20 -6.76 12.66
C ALA A 616 22.37 -7.76 11.83
N GLY A 617 22.77 -9.04 11.90
CA GLY A 617 22.11 -10.16 11.22
C GLY A 617 22.56 -10.31 9.75
N VAL A 618 21.93 -11.23 9.03
CA VAL A 618 22.28 -11.58 7.64
C VAL A 618 22.11 -10.42 6.68
N PHE A 619 21.21 -9.49 6.95
CA PHE A 619 20.94 -8.29 6.14
C PHE A 619 21.66 -7.02 6.64
N LYS A 620 22.69 -7.16 7.51
CA LYS A 620 23.46 -6.01 8.02
C LYS A 620 23.92 -5.10 6.90
N GLY A 621 23.63 -3.80 7.04
CA GLY A 621 23.98 -2.75 6.06
C GLY A 621 23.02 -2.62 4.89
N GLN A 622 22.01 -3.49 4.75
CA GLN A 622 20.92 -3.34 3.81
C GLN A 622 19.78 -2.52 4.43
N GLN A 623 18.80 -2.09 3.62
CA GLN A 623 17.64 -1.32 4.08
C GLN A 623 16.97 -1.99 5.30
N CYS A 624 16.75 -1.21 6.36
CA CYS A 624 16.18 -1.70 7.63
C CYS A 624 14.65 -1.70 7.57
N GLY A 625 14.09 -2.52 6.70
CA GLY A 625 12.65 -2.61 6.48
C GLY A 625 12.04 -1.24 6.21
N LEU A 626 10.87 -0.98 6.74
CA LEU A 626 10.10 0.24 6.52
C LEU A 626 10.54 1.45 7.37
N THR A 627 11.79 1.44 7.87
CA THR A 627 12.31 2.47 8.77
C THR A 627 13.32 3.36 8.05
N ALA A 628 13.13 4.67 8.14
CA ALA A 628 14.08 5.69 7.69
C ALA A 628 14.80 6.36 8.87
N SER A 629 15.86 7.14 8.59
CA SER A 629 16.75 7.67 9.63
C SER A 629 16.71 9.18 9.76
N SER A 630 17.22 9.67 10.90
CA SER A 630 17.46 11.10 11.14
C SER A 630 18.85 11.32 11.75
N PHE A 631 19.50 12.40 11.32
CA PHE A 631 20.84 12.78 11.79
C PHE A 631 20.78 14.20 12.35
N PRO A 632 20.70 14.37 13.69
CA PRO A 632 20.57 15.68 14.32
C PRO A 632 21.67 16.67 13.88
N PHE A 633 21.31 17.95 13.75
CA PHE A 633 22.30 18.99 13.60
C PHE A 633 23.04 19.21 14.93
N GLN A 634 24.22 19.77 14.87
CA GLN A 634 24.86 20.27 16.08
C GLN A 634 24.08 21.47 16.63
N GLU A 635 23.97 21.58 17.93
CA GLU A 635 23.17 22.63 18.56
C GLU A 635 23.82 24.02 18.36
N THR A 636 25.15 24.10 18.59
CA THR A 636 25.88 25.34 18.48
C THR A 636 26.91 25.35 17.35
N LYS A 637 27.29 26.54 16.87
CA LYS A 637 28.36 26.75 15.91
C LYS A 637 29.71 26.17 16.39
N ALA A 638 29.98 26.29 17.69
CA ALA A 638 31.22 25.75 18.29
C ALA A 638 31.23 24.22 18.20
N GLN A 639 30.14 23.53 18.51
CA GLN A 639 30.01 22.08 18.37
C GLN A 639 30.16 21.66 16.91
N ARG A 640 29.51 22.36 15.99
CA ARG A 640 29.59 22.10 14.55
C ARG A 640 31.02 22.17 14.02
N VAL A 641 31.75 23.22 14.39
CA VAL A 641 33.15 23.40 13.98
C VAL A 641 34.03 22.29 14.56
N ALA A 642 33.84 21.94 15.84
CA ALA A 642 34.58 20.86 16.50
C ALA A 642 34.29 19.48 15.87
N ALA A 643 33.06 19.22 15.47
CA ALA A 643 32.63 18.00 14.80
C ALA A 643 32.99 17.96 13.29
N GLN A 644 33.44 19.05 12.70
CA GLN A 644 33.67 19.23 11.26
C GLN A 644 32.38 18.94 10.43
N ASP A 645 31.22 19.23 10.99
CA ASP A 645 29.94 19.02 10.31
C ASP A 645 29.74 20.13 9.26
N PRO A 646 29.51 19.78 7.96
CA PRO A 646 29.33 20.81 6.92
C PRO A 646 27.98 21.52 7.04
N ARG A 647 26.98 20.90 7.73
CA ARG A 647 25.66 21.47 7.89
C ARG A 647 25.64 22.56 8.95
N ARG A 648 24.80 23.58 8.79
CA ARG A 648 24.66 24.63 9.81
C ARG A 648 24.12 24.06 11.12
N SER A 649 24.60 24.58 12.26
CA SER A 649 24.05 24.29 13.58
C SER A 649 22.66 24.90 13.77
N ILE A 650 21.93 24.43 14.78
CA ILE A 650 20.61 24.99 15.17
C ILE A 650 20.74 26.49 15.48
N GLU A 651 21.78 26.90 16.23
CA GLU A 651 22.10 28.28 16.53
C GLU A 651 22.30 29.11 15.24
N GLU A 652 23.12 28.66 14.30
CA GLU A 652 23.38 29.36 13.03
C GLU A 652 22.15 29.47 12.12
N ARG A 653 21.11 28.66 12.36
CA ARG A 653 19.85 28.65 11.59
C ARG A 653 18.83 29.59 12.15
N TYR A 654 18.67 29.60 13.46
CA TYR A 654 17.51 30.21 14.13
C TYR A 654 17.88 31.34 15.09
N GLY A 655 19.13 31.42 15.51
CA GLY A 655 19.67 32.40 16.44
C GLY A 655 19.13 32.19 17.87
N THR A 656 17.83 32.16 18.04
CA THR A 656 17.15 31.99 19.33
C THR A 656 15.98 31.06 19.24
N HIS A 657 15.45 30.62 20.40
CA HIS A 657 14.17 29.91 20.48
C HIS A 657 13.04 30.67 19.76
N GLN A 658 12.93 31.98 19.95
CA GLN A 658 11.92 32.80 19.28
C GLN A 658 12.10 32.80 17.76
N GLY A 659 13.36 32.86 17.26
CA GLY A 659 13.62 32.76 15.82
C GLY A 659 13.17 31.44 15.23
N TYR A 660 13.39 30.32 15.94
CA TYR A 660 12.86 29.00 15.56
C TYR A 660 11.33 28.99 15.48
N VAL A 661 10.65 29.48 16.54
CA VAL A 661 9.17 29.57 16.59
C VAL A 661 8.63 30.41 15.43
N CYS A 662 9.31 31.49 15.06
CA CYS A 662 8.89 32.32 13.91
C CYS A 662 8.99 31.53 12.58
N VAL A 663 10.05 30.75 12.38
CA VAL A 663 10.19 29.91 11.15
C VAL A 663 9.10 28.85 11.09
N VAL A 664 8.83 28.15 12.19
CA VAL A 664 7.72 27.17 12.28
C VAL A 664 6.38 27.83 12.00
N THR A 665 6.11 29.01 12.59
CA THR A 665 4.87 29.76 12.39
C THR A 665 4.68 30.15 10.93
N ASN A 666 5.73 30.64 10.28
CA ASN A 666 5.67 31.04 8.87
C ASN A 666 5.44 29.83 7.97
N ALA A 667 6.12 28.72 8.22
CA ALA A 667 5.97 27.46 7.47
C ALA A 667 4.53 26.89 7.60
N ALA A 668 4.01 26.84 8.82
CA ALA A 668 2.66 26.33 9.08
C ALA A 668 1.59 27.21 8.38
N ASN A 669 1.69 28.55 8.51
CA ASN A 669 0.74 29.46 7.87
C ASN A 669 0.78 29.40 6.32
N GLU A 670 1.96 29.25 5.72
CA GLU A 670 2.08 29.07 4.29
C GLU A 670 1.50 27.72 3.81
N ALA A 671 1.70 26.65 4.58
CA ALA A 671 1.11 25.34 4.29
C ALA A 671 -0.43 25.41 4.33
N VAL A 672 -1.03 26.10 5.31
CA VAL A 672 -2.49 26.34 5.36
C VAL A 672 -2.96 27.10 4.13
N LYS A 673 -2.30 28.20 3.77
CA LYS A 673 -2.65 29.01 2.59
C LYS A 673 -2.59 28.19 1.30
N ARG A 674 -1.68 27.25 1.18
CA ARG A 674 -1.55 26.33 0.05
C ARG A 674 -2.45 25.10 0.13
N ARG A 675 -3.27 24.97 1.16
CA ARG A 675 -4.17 23.84 1.43
C ARG A 675 -3.45 22.51 1.71
N PHE A 676 -2.20 22.54 2.18
CA PHE A 676 -1.44 21.37 2.58
C PHE A 676 -1.38 21.17 4.10
N LEU A 677 -2.10 21.95 4.86
CA LEU A 677 -2.20 21.84 6.31
C LEU A 677 -3.56 22.37 6.78
N ARG A 678 -4.22 21.66 7.68
CA ARG A 678 -5.44 22.14 8.36
C ARG A 678 -5.09 23.32 9.30
N SER A 679 -5.93 24.34 9.36
CA SER A 679 -5.70 25.50 10.27
C SER A 679 -5.60 25.10 11.75
N THR A 680 -6.36 24.10 12.16
CA THR A 680 -6.30 23.52 13.51
C THR A 680 -4.98 22.83 13.79
N ALA A 681 -4.44 22.09 12.82
CA ALA A 681 -3.12 21.47 12.91
C ALA A 681 -2.01 22.54 13.01
N ALA A 682 -2.08 23.59 12.18
CA ALA A 682 -1.11 24.71 12.26
C ALA A 682 -1.04 25.33 13.66
N THR A 683 -2.21 25.57 14.29
CA THR A 683 -2.29 26.07 15.67
C THR A 683 -1.59 25.14 16.66
N THR A 684 -1.80 23.84 16.52
CA THR A 684 -1.17 22.81 17.37
C THR A 684 0.35 22.76 17.17
N LEU A 685 0.82 22.76 15.92
CA LEU A 685 2.26 22.72 15.60
C LEU A 685 3.00 23.96 16.11
N ILE A 686 2.42 25.15 15.97
CA ILE A 686 2.98 26.39 16.50
C ILE A 686 3.06 26.33 18.04
N ALA A 687 2.02 25.85 18.73
CA ALA A 687 2.03 25.68 20.17
C ALA A 687 3.09 24.67 20.64
N GLN A 688 3.26 23.57 19.90
CA GLN A 688 4.33 22.58 20.16
C GLN A 688 5.73 23.19 20.02
N ALA A 689 5.97 24.01 18.98
CA ALA A 689 7.24 24.69 18.80
C ALA A 689 7.53 25.70 19.91
N GLN A 690 6.51 26.44 20.37
CA GLN A 690 6.62 27.38 21.50
C GLN A 690 6.95 26.68 22.83
N ALA A 691 6.42 25.47 23.03
CA ALA A 691 6.68 24.66 24.22
C ALA A 691 7.96 23.81 24.13
N GLY A 692 8.60 23.77 22.94
CA GLY A 692 9.79 22.98 22.70
C GLY A 692 11.06 23.52 23.38
N ASN A 693 12.12 22.74 23.30
CA ASN A 693 13.39 23.04 23.97
C ASN A 693 14.48 23.60 23.03
N VAL A 694 14.16 23.94 21.80
CA VAL A 694 15.15 24.40 20.81
C VAL A 694 15.79 25.71 21.24
N LEU A 695 17.12 25.72 21.50
CA LEU A 695 17.92 26.88 21.94
C LEU A 695 17.44 27.54 23.25
N THR A 696 16.71 26.80 24.12
CA THR A 696 16.26 27.38 25.41
C THR A 696 17.39 27.55 26.42
N ASP A 697 18.41 26.71 26.36
CA ASP A 697 19.53 26.68 27.30
C ASP A 697 20.78 27.43 26.77
N ILE A 698 20.65 28.06 25.59
CA ILE A 698 21.73 28.83 24.95
C ILE A 698 21.54 30.33 25.23
N THR A 699 22.56 30.98 25.73
CA THR A 699 22.56 32.45 25.84
C THR A 699 22.89 33.06 24.47
N PRO A 700 21.92 33.74 23.83
CA PRO A 700 22.12 34.25 22.47
C PRO A 700 23.06 35.45 22.45
N THR A 701 23.87 35.56 21.40
CA THR A 701 24.68 36.73 21.08
C THR A 701 23.83 37.84 20.43
N ASP A 702 24.42 39.05 20.25
CA ASP A 702 23.75 40.13 19.49
C ASP A 702 23.50 39.73 18.03
N GLU A 703 24.37 38.89 17.44
CA GLU A 703 24.21 38.36 16.08
C GLU A 703 23.03 37.39 16.02
N ASP A 704 22.86 36.52 17.02
CA ASP A 704 21.74 35.59 17.13
C ASP A 704 20.40 36.32 17.30
N GLN A 705 20.38 37.38 18.11
CA GLN A 705 19.20 38.23 18.28
C GLN A 705 18.84 38.96 16.98
N ALA A 706 19.84 39.48 16.25
CA ALA A 706 19.60 40.09 14.96
C ALA A 706 19.09 39.09 13.91
N LEU A 707 19.59 37.85 13.90
CA LEU A 707 19.09 36.77 13.04
C LEU A 707 17.63 36.46 13.35
N ALA A 708 17.31 36.22 14.60
CA ALA A 708 15.95 35.95 15.04
C ALA A 708 14.96 37.07 14.67
N THR A 709 15.36 38.31 14.83
CA THR A 709 14.58 39.49 14.43
C THR A 709 14.27 39.48 12.92
N ARG A 710 15.27 39.17 12.08
CA ARG A 710 15.08 39.05 10.63
C ARG A 710 14.07 37.89 10.29
N LEU A 711 14.23 36.72 10.90
CA LEU A 711 13.37 35.57 10.68
C LEU A 711 11.90 35.86 11.06
N CYS A 712 11.69 36.63 12.14
CA CYS A 712 10.35 37.01 12.58
C CYS A 712 9.74 38.13 11.72
N SER A 713 10.53 38.97 11.09
CA SER A 713 10.05 40.11 10.28
C SER A 713 9.88 39.77 8.80
N THR A 714 10.45 38.65 8.32
CA THR A 714 10.36 38.24 6.91
C THR A 714 9.05 37.49 6.67
N PRO A 715 8.11 38.02 5.83
CA PRO A 715 6.96 37.24 5.43
C PRO A 715 7.41 35.99 4.66
N PRO A 716 6.68 34.88 4.72
CA PRO A 716 7.02 33.67 3.99
C PRO A 716 7.22 34.00 2.50
N LYS A 717 8.35 33.62 1.93
CA LYS A 717 8.56 33.72 0.49
C LYS A 717 7.57 32.73 -0.14
N GLY A 718 6.57 33.23 -0.85
CA GLY A 718 5.65 32.40 -1.63
C GLY A 718 6.48 31.53 -2.57
N GLY A 719 6.35 30.21 -2.41
CA GLY A 719 7.13 29.23 -3.16
C GLY A 719 6.81 29.24 -4.66
N ARG A 720 7.48 30.09 -5.40
CA ARG A 720 7.98 29.74 -6.72
C ARG A 720 9.25 28.95 -6.47
N GLY A 721 9.36 27.76 -7.09
CA GLY A 721 10.57 26.97 -7.03
C GLY A 721 11.80 27.87 -7.22
N ASP A 722 12.51 28.10 -6.14
CA ASP A 722 13.78 28.84 -6.16
C ASP A 722 14.80 27.88 -6.79
N HIS A 723 14.85 27.90 -8.12
CA HIS A 723 16.00 27.39 -8.87
C HIS A 723 17.17 28.24 -8.43
N GLY A 724 17.93 27.73 -7.44
CA GLY A 724 19.14 28.37 -6.99
C GLY A 724 20.00 28.73 -8.20
N GLU A 725 20.18 30.02 -8.46
CA GLU A 725 21.23 30.52 -9.34
C GLU A 725 22.54 29.90 -8.87
N VAL A 726 23.01 28.92 -9.63
CA VAL A 726 24.41 28.49 -9.58
C VAL A 726 25.23 29.71 -10.01
N GLY A 727 25.77 30.42 -9.05
CA GLY A 727 26.72 31.51 -9.31
C GLY A 727 27.85 30.96 -10.17
N GLU A 728 27.90 31.40 -11.43
CA GLU A 728 29.08 31.26 -12.27
C GLU A 728 30.21 32.02 -11.61
N GLY A 729 31.05 31.29 -10.86
CA GLY A 729 32.36 31.77 -10.44
C GLY A 729 33.26 31.84 -11.66
N GLY A 730 33.51 33.05 -12.14
CA GLY A 730 34.33 33.34 -13.29
C GLY A 730 35.70 32.70 -13.21
N GLY A 731 36.10 32.10 -14.30
CA GLY A 731 37.44 31.61 -14.57
C GLY A 731 38.47 32.74 -14.65
N GLY A 732 39.64 32.40 -14.22
CA GLY A 732 40.84 33.21 -14.36
C GLY A 732 42.09 32.35 -14.17
N GLN A 733 42.71 31.98 -15.31
CA GLN A 733 44.01 31.39 -15.58
C GLN A 733 44.25 29.95 -15.20
#